data_7a1ae1ce7b2262459efe2b37ae416310
#
_entry.id   7a1ae1ce7b2262459efe2b37ae416310
#
_cell.length_a   1.000
_cell.length_b   1.000
_cell.length_c   1.000
_cell.angle_alpha   90.00
_cell.angle_beta   90.00
_cell.angle_gamma   90.00
#
_symmetry.space_group_name_H-M   'P 1'
#
loop_
_entity.id
_entity.type
_entity.pdbx_description
1 polymer ?
#
loop_
_entity_poly.entity_id
_entity_poly.type
_entity_poly.pdbx_seq_one_letter_code
_entity_poly.pdbx_strand_id
1 'polypeptide(L)'
;MVLALVVVTVSLAFHPFVFVTAAEAPAGPPDLTQWAKIDRSQTYNLGATGLRGWIHTRAATNFDGIQGRTTTSSRQILVTHVGRGSPADGVIEPDDVILGVDGGLFIDDARRSLAVAIQAAETETGNGVLRLTRWRAGTVEEVRLPLRVLGTYAATAPYDCPKSRRILDEACDVLAREPLTEDLFGAVNGLALLASGRPEYLPRVAEFARRLAAGAPTVVRDDMRTWECGYRTIFLCEYHLLTGDREVLPAIETLTLALARGQGMYGTFGHGFSEPAADGGLHGPIPPYGPVNAAGLIGNLAIVMGRKCGVADPEVAAAIDRGSRFFGYYVDKGAIPYGEHMPWPHHDNNGKNAMAAAFFALQGDRPQESRFFAKMVTASFRNREYGHTGQGFSYLWGGLGAGMGGPTAAAAFCKEASWHLDLVRRCDGSFTYDGSEQYGPGSTDDDTYFGKSSYYGLSPTASYVLTYALPLRAICLTGRNADESQWLDDGDVVEAVAAGRFDTDRVTMATEGLVAALGDWSPVARSWAAEELARRPEAKRLVPQLIVMAEGLDPRARQGACEALGILRAPEALPVLVRLLVHEDRWLRTKAARALETMGDTARPVVPGMLAAVARTAEPLEPIAWADPIQLTHGELAAALFKGLLRTSIDGVDRGLLHPAIRAVSRNADGMARATLTHLLEHQLAVADVQALGPDILAAATTPCPADTMFRNEIRMSAFKVLAKYRFREGIEAGVVIARTQGGHGSETRTGEIMKELAGYGAAAVGIVPDLEALIEFFNAECAAGGFPEGPLNDARIDAVKAAIATIESAAESPPLRTLTVTAPDE
;
A
#
# COMPACT_ATOMS: atom_id res chain seq x y z
N MET A 1 14.51 -40.62 60.99
CA MET A 1 14.33 -42.01 61.47
C MET A 1 13.18 -42.60 60.72
N VAL A 2 13.45 -43.66 59.96
CA VAL A 2 12.57 -44.52 59.18
C VAL A 2 11.94 -43.93 57.88
N LEU A 3 12.67 -44.20 56.78
CA LEU A 3 12.21 -44.21 55.41
C LEU A 3 11.23 -45.41 55.20
N ALA A 4 10.08 -45.15 54.66
CA ALA A 4 9.24 -46.21 54.09
C ALA A 4 9.29 -46.15 52.56
N LEU A 5 9.89 -47.13 51.94
CA LEU A 5 9.99 -47.37 50.52
C LEU A 5 8.66 -47.99 50.05
N VAL A 6 7.93 -47.34 49.18
CA VAL A 6 6.78 -47.89 48.50
C VAL A 6 7.22 -48.34 47.10
N VAL A 7 7.29 -49.65 46.90
CA VAL A 7 7.52 -50.27 45.59
C VAL A 7 6.20 -50.35 44.86
N VAL A 8 6.05 -49.61 43.79
CA VAL A 8 4.93 -49.75 42.83
C VAL A 8 5.37 -50.67 41.70
N THR A 9 4.84 -51.85 41.69
CA THR A 9 4.97 -52.81 40.56
C THR A 9 4.04 -52.38 39.41
N VAL A 10 4.63 -51.88 38.33
CA VAL A 10 3.92 -51.65 37.07
C VAL A 10 3.91 -52.95 36.27
N SER A 11 2.75 -53.57 36.15
CA SER A 11 2.52 -54.67 35.20
C SER A 11 2.46 -54.11 33.78
N LEU A 12 3.47 -54.40 32.96
CA LEU A 12 3.47 -54.16 31.54
C LEU A 12 2.65 -55.24 30.82
N ALA A 13 1.43 -54.90 30.43
CA ALA A 13 0.64 -55.71 29.52
C ALA A 13 1.22 -55.51 28.09
N PHE A 14 1.88 -56.52 27.55
CA PHE A 14 2.28 -56.59 26.16
C PHE A 14 1.01 -56.73 25.31
N HIS A 15 0.60 -55.60 24.63
CA HIS A 15 -0.29 -55.74 23.50
C HIS A 15 0.54 -56.00 22.25
N PRO A 16 0.17 -56.96 21.40
CA PRO A 16 0.88 -57.15 20.15
C PRO A 16 0.64 -55.91 19.27
N PHE A 17 1.73 -55.19 18.99
CA PHE A 17 1.73 -54.21 17.91
C PHE A 17 1.48 -54.94 16.60
N VAL A 18 0.28 -54.83 16.09
CA VAL A 18 0.01 -55.12 14.69
C VAL A 18 0.73 -54.03 13.91
N PHE A 19 1.85 -54.34 13.35
CA PHE A 19 2.45 -53.56 12.29
C PHE A 19 1.48 -53.59 11.12
N VAL A 20 0.62 -52.60 11.01
CA VAL A 20 0.01 -52.26 9.74
C VAL A 20 1.18 -51.77 8.88
N THR A 21 1.65 -52.65 8.02
CA THR A 21 2.55 -52.27 6.93
C THR A 21 1.81 -51.12 6.22
N ALA A 22 2.33 -49.90 6.35
CA ALA A 22 1.92 -48.83 5.49
C ALA A 22 2.04 -49.35 4.06
N ALA A 23 0.93 -49.48 3.35
CA ALA A 23 0.97 -49.77 1.93
C ALA A 23 1.92 -48.74 1.34
N GLU A 24 2.95 -49.19 0.62
CA GLU A 24 3.83 -48.28 -0.13
C GLU A 24 2.95 -47.33 -0.89
N ALA A 25 3.09 -46.03 -0.59
CA ALA A 25 2.41 -45.02 -1.36
C ALA A 25 2.75 -45.27 -2.83
N PRO A 26 1.74 -45.41 -3.72
CA PRO A 26 2.00 -45.75 -5.09
C PRO A 26 2.94 -44.72 -5.71
N ALA A 27 3.86 -45.20 -6.54
CA ALA A 27 4.94 -44.47 -7.15
C ALA A 27 4.47 -43.13 -7.71
N GLY A 28 5.01 -42.04 -7.16
CA GLY A 28 5.04 -40.72 -7.74
C GLY A 28 3.81 -39.91 -7.67
N PRO A 29 3.49 -39.28 -6.51
CA PRO A 29 2.85 -37.99 -6.58
C PRO A 29 3.79 -36.97 -7.23
N PRO A 30 3.26 -36.00 -7.93
CA PRO A 30 4.03 -34.85 -8.33
C PRO A 30 4.66 -34.19 -7.12
N ASP A 31 5.86 -33.71 -7.28
CA ASP A 31 6.51 -32.83 -6.30
C ASP A 31 5.82 -31.45 -6.26
N LEU A 32 4.76 -31.34 -5.46
CA LEU A 32 4.00 -30.11 -5.31
C LEU A 32 4.84 -28.97 -4.76
N THR A 33 5.96 -29.29 -4.09
CA THR A 33 6.65 -28.24 -3.35
C THR A 33 8.06 -28.66 -3.01
N GLN A 34 8.97 -28.38 -3.81
CA GLN A 34 10.36 -28.64 -3.42
C GLN A 34 10.80 -27.82 -2.19
N TRP A 35 10.06 -26.86 -1.69
CA TRP A 35 10.58 -25.97 -0.64
C TRP A 35 9.52 -25.31 0.23
N ALA A 36 8.24 -25.53 0.02
CA ALA A 36 7.21 -24.82 0.77
C ALA A 36 6.28 -25.80 1.51
N LYS A 37 5.98 -25.48 2.76
CA LYS A 37 4.90 -26.11 3.50
C LYS A 37 3.58 -25.76 2.82
N ILE A 38 2.76 -26.78 2.52
CA ILE A 38 1.41 -26.56 1.98
C ILE A 38 0.59 -25.82 3.02
N ASP A 39 0.15 -24.64 2.69
CA ASP A 39 -0.75 -23.82 3.49
C ASP A 39 -2.13 -23.79 2.83
N ARG A 40 -3.05 -24.61 3.35
CA ARG A 40 -4.39 -24.76 2.79
C ARG A 40 -5.29 -23.56 3.04
N SER A 41 -4.87 -22.60 3.87
CA SER A 41 -5.56 -21.32 4.03
C SER A 41 -5.27 -20.35 2.88
N GLN A 42 -4.22 -20.62 2.10
CA GLN A 42 -3.80 -19.77 0.97
C GLN A 42 -4.15 -20.46 -0.35
N THR A 43 -5.36 -20.22 -0.83
CA THR A 43 -5.89 -20.91 -2.01
C THR A 43 -6.36 -19.93 -3.06
N TYR A 44 -6.44 -20.38 -4.28
CA TYR A 44 -6.89 -19.63 -5.45
C TYR A 44 -8.17 -20.23 -6.00
N ASN A 45 -9.10 -19.37 -6.42
CA ASN A 45 -10.24 -19.82 -7.21
C ASN A 45 -9.76 -20.32 -8.59
N LEU A 46 -10.40 -21.35 -9.09
CA LEU A 46 -10.05 -22.00 -10.35
C LEU A 46 -11.16 -21.82 -11.41
N GLY A 47 -11.70 -20.62 -11.47
CA GLY A 47 -12.68 -20.21 -12.47
C GLY A 47 -14.05 -20.86 -12.32
N ALA A 48 -14.76 -20.98 -13.43
CA ALA A 48 -16.08 -21.58 -13.52
C ALA A 48 -16.10 -23.09 -13.26
N THR A 49 -14.99 -23.70 -12.89
CA THR A 49 -14.93 -25.13 -12.52
C THR A 49 -15.62 -25.45 -11.21
N GLY A 50 -15.72 -24.45 -10.31
CA GLY A 50 -16.16 -24.64 -8.93
C GLY A 50 -15.08 -25.22 -8.01
N LEU A 51 -13.83 -25.21 -8.45
CA LEU A 51 -12.67 -25.64 -7.68
C LEU A 51 -11.97 -24.46 -7.01
N ARG A 52 -11.35 -24.77 -5.87
CA ARG A 52 -10.33 -23.96 -5.27
C ARG A 52 -9.08 -24.80 -4.99
N GLY A 53 -7.90 -24.23 -5.19
CA GLY A 53 -6.67 -24.98 -5.06
C GLY A 53 -5.50 -24.17 -4.50
N TRP A 54 -4.61 -24.89 -3.84
CA TRP A 54 -3.31 -24.38 -3.44
C TRP A 54 -2.30 -24.60 -4.56
N ILE A 55 -1.42 -23.64 -4.76
CA ILE A 55 -0.30 -23.72 -5.70
C ILE A 55 0.99 -23.28 -5.01
N HIS A 56 2.10 -23.77 -5.51
CA HIS A 56 3.40 -23.31 -5.06
C HIS A 56 3.61 -21.84 -5.41
N THR A 57 3.93 -21.04 -4.40
CA THR A 57 4.24 -19.63 -4.57
C THR A 57 5.59 -19.30 -3.93
N ARG A 58 6.34 -18.39 -4.54
CA ARG A 58 7.52 -17.79 -3.92
C ARG A 58 7.19 -16.36 -3.52
N ALA A 59 7.69 -15.93 -2.36
CA ALA A 59 7.60 -14.54 -2.00
C ALA A 59 8.25 -13.70 -3.10
N ALA A 60 7.56 -12.69 -3.58
CA ALA A 60 8.18 -11.68 -4.43
C ALA A 60 9.15 -10.88 -3.56
N THR A 61 10.35 -10.68 -4.05
CA THR A 61 11.34 -9.79 -3.42
C THR A 61 10.93 -8.35 -3.70
N ASN A 62 9.90 -7.89 -3.05
CA ASN A 62 9.50 -6.52 -3.11
C ASN A 62 9.73 -5.84 -1.75
N PHE A 63 9.62 -4.56 -1.80
CA PHE A 63 10.11 -3.60 -0.84
C PHE A 63 9.69 -3.83 0.61
N ASP A 64 8.54 -4.37 0.92
CA ASP A 64 8.06 -4.57 2.29
C ASP A 64 7.74 -6.02 2.64
N GLY A 65 8.13 -6.96 1.80
CA GLY A 65 8.09 -8.41 2.11
C GLY A 65 6.69 -9.02 2.29
N ILE A 66 5.65 -8.19 2.26
CA ILE A 66 4.27 -8.58 2.51
C ILE A 66 3.53 -8.88 1.20
N GLN A 67 4.08 -8.46 0.07
CA GLN A 67 3.29 -8.06 -1.06
C GLN A 67 3.71 -8.76 -2.33
N GLY A 68 2.83 -9.51 -2.81
CA GLY A 68 2.98 -10.22 -4.03
C GLY A 68 3.70 -11.56 -3.84
N ARG A 69 3.18 -12.51 -4.55
CA ARG A 69 3.76 -13.85 -4.68
C ARG A 69 3.83 -14.16 -6.15
N THR A 70 4.94 -14.74 -6.58
CA THR A 70 5.05 -15.23 -7.94
C THR A 70 4.63 -16.69 -8.01
N THR A 71 3.85 -17.01 -9.02
CA THR A 71 3.39 -18.36 -9.34
C THR A 71 4.05 -18.92 -10.61
N THR A 72 4.99 -18.19 -11.19
CA THR A 72 5.64 -18.54 -12.46
C THR A 72 6.35 -19.91 -12.43
N SER A 73 6.70 -20.41 -11.26
CA SER A 73 7.28 -21.74 -11.06
C SER A 73 6.26 -22.81 -10.67
N SER A 74 4.98 -22.47 -10.54
CA SER A 74 3.93 -23.43 -10.20
C SER A 74 3.64 -24.34 -11.39
N ARG A 75 3.68 -25.65 -11.17
CA ARG A 75 3.46 -26.67 -12.21
C ARG A 75 2.32 -27.62 -11.85
N GLN A 76 1.68 -27.42 -10.72
CA GLN A 76 0.68 -28.31 -10.18
C GLN A 76 -0.29 -27.55 -9.33
N ILE A 77 -1.54 -28.00 -9.24
CA ILE A 77 -2.58 -27.41 -8.39
C ILE A 77 -3.09 -28.51 -7.47
N LEU A 78 -2.93 -28.34 -6.16
CA LEU A 78 -3.57 -29.18 -5.16
C LEU A 78 -5.00 -28.67 -4.93
N VAL A 79 -5.99 -29.50 -5.23
CA VAL A 79 -7.38 -29.16 -4.97
C VAL A 79 -7.64 -29.12 -3.46
N THR A 80 -8.17 -28.03 -2.97
CA THR A 80 -8.49 -27.84 -1.55
C THR A 80 -9.98 -27.80 -1.29
N HIS A 81 -10.78 -27.37 -2.28
CA HIS A 81 -12.23 -27.25 -2.19
C HIS A 81 -12.90 -27.60 -3.52
N VAL A 82 -14.08 -28.19 -3.44
CA VAL A 82 -14.99 -28.45 -4.55
C VAL A 82 -16.35 -27.89 -4.20
N GLY A 83 -16.86 -26.96 -4.98
CA GLY A 83 -18.18 -26.36 -4.78
C GLY A 83 -19.29 -27.34 -5.09
N ARG A 84 -20.26 -27.46 -4.18
CA ARG A 84 -21.43 -28.34 -4.34
C ARG A 84 -22.27 -27.88 -5.55
N GLY A 85 -22.65 -28.82 -6.40
CA GLY A 85 -23.42 -28.54 -7.62
C GLY A 85 -22.64 -27.84 -8.72
N SER A 86 -21.33 -27.68 -8.55
CA SER A 86 -20.45 -27.12 -9.58
C SER A 86 -20.08 -28.15 -10.66
N PRO A 87 -19.51 -27.71 -11.79
CA PRO A 87 -19.01 -28.64 -12.82
C PRO A 87 -18.02 -29.70 -12.32
N ALA A 88 -17.29 -29.43 -11.24
CA ALA A 88 -16.33 -30.37 -10.65
C ALA A 88 -16.94 -31.32 -9.63
N ASP A 89 -18.16 -31.05 -9.14
CA ASP A 89 -18.82 -31.84 -8.10
C ASP A 89 -19.05 -33.29 -8.56
N GLY A 90 -18.61 -34.26 -7.77
CA GLY A 90 -18.66 -35.69 -8.11
C GLY A 90 -17.61 -36.16 -9.11
N VAL A 91 -16.77 -35.28 -9.67
CA VAL A 91 -15.66 -35.63 -10.59
C VAL A 91 -14.31 -35.44 -9.92
N ILE A 92 -14.12 -34.31 -9.28
CA ILE A 92 -12.90 -33.94 -8.55
C ILE A 92 -13.19 -33.99 -7.05
N GLU A 93 -12.17 -34.30 -6.26
CA GLU A 93 -12.24 -34.31 -4.80
C GLU A 93 -11.12 -33.47 -4.19
N PRO A 94 -11.28 -32.97 -2.95
CA PRO A 94 -10.14 -32.42 -2.21
C PRO A 94 -9.00 -33.43 -2.15
N ASP A 95 -7.76 -32.92 -2.21
CA ASP A 95 -6.51 -33.69 -2.32
C ASP A 95 -6.18 -34.29 -3.70
N ASP A 96 -7.05 -34.12 -4.68
CA ASP A 96 -6.65 -34.32 -6.07
C ASP A 96 -5.58 -33.32 -6.49
N VAL A 97 -4.70 -33.72 -7.38
CA VAL A 97 -3.69 -32.85 -7.95
C VAL A 97 -3.92 -32.70 -9.46
N ILE A 98 -4.14 -31.49 -9.90
CA ILE A 98 -4.21 -31.17 -11.32
C ILE A 98 -2.78 -30.97 -11.83
N LEU A 99 -2.39 -31.80 -12.79
CA LEU A 99 -1.06 -31.84 -13.38
C LEU A 99 -0.98 -31.09 -14.70
N GLY A 100 -2.13 -30.87 -15.36
CA GLY A 100 -2.15 -30.26 -16.66
C GLY A 100 -3.55 -30.18 -17.27
N VAL A 101 -3.60 -29.73 -18.52
CA VAL A 101 -4.82 -29.52 -19.30
C VAL A 101 -4.63 -30.06 -20.72
N ASP A 102 -5.71 -30.50 -21.35
CA ASP A 102 -5.76 -30.99 -22.74
C ASP A 102 -4.65 -31.99 -23.10
N GLY A 103 -4.36 -32.91 -22.18
CA GLY A 103 -3.34 -33.95 -22.33
C GLY A 103 -1.89 -33.47 -22.17
N GLY A 104 -1.65 -32.20 -21.97
CA GLY A 104 -0.34 -31.60 -21.68
C GLY A 104 -0.15 -31.32 -20.19
N LEU A 105 1.07 -31.53 -19.67
CA LEU A 105 1.43 -31.12 -18.31
C LEU A 105 1.68 -29.60 -18.27
N PHE A 106 1.46 -29.00 -17.12
CA PHE A 106 1.81 -27.59 -16.90
C PHE A 106 3.33 -27.39 -17.00
N ILE A 107 3.74 -26.52 -17.89
CA ILE A 107 5.16 -26.15 -18.09
C ILE A 107 5.46 -24.71 -17.65
N ASP A 108 4.41 -23.94 -17.34
CA ASP A 108 4.45 -22.54 -16.87
C ASP A 108 3.45 -22.36 -15.70
N ASP A 109 3.09 -21.14 -15.36
CA ASP A 109 2.10 -20.84 -14.30
C ASP A 109 0.83 -21.68 -14.50
N ALA A 110 0.62 -22.65 -13.61
CA ALA A 110 -0.50 -23.57 -13.70
C ALA A 110 -1.87 -22.86 -13.71
N ARG A 111 -2.00 -21.75 -12.99
CA ARG A 111 -3.24 -20.94 -13.01
C ARG A 111 -3.50 -20.36 -14.40
N ARG A 112 -2.47 -19.78 -15.00
CA ARG A 112 -2.60 -19.15 -16.33
C ARG A 112 -2.92 -20.20 -17.39
N SER A 113 -2.24 -21.33 -17.37
CA SER A 113 -2.50 -22.44 -18.29
C SER A 113 -3.92 -22.98 -18.13
N LEU A 114 -4.40 -23.14 -16.88
CA LEU A 114 -5.78 -23.53 -16.61
C LEU A 114 -6.78 -22.50 -17.11
N ALA A 115 -6.55 -21.21 -16.90
CA ALA A 115 -7.43 -20.15 -17.37
C ALA A 115 -7.56 -20.14 -18.90
N VAL A 116 -6.45 -20.32 -19.62
CA VAL A 116 -6.45 -20.43 -21.09
C VAL A 116 -7.27 -21.66 -21.53
N ALA A 117 -7.15 -22.80 -20.85
CA ALA A 117 -7.96 -23.97 -21.14
C ALA A 117 -9.45 -23.75 -20.85
N ILE A 118 -9.80 -23.04 -19.78
CA ILE A 118 -11.20 -22.64 -19.49
C ILE A 118 -11.72 -21.74 -20.62
N GLN A 119 -10.95 -20.74 -21.05
CA GLN A 119 -11.34 -19.86 -22.17
C GLN A 119 -11.59 -20.66 -23.45
N ALA A 120 -10.73 -21.62 -23.75
CA ALA A 120 -10.87 -22.51 -24.92
C ALA A 120 -12.11 -23.41 -24.80
N ALA A 121 -12.34 -24.01 -23.63
CA ALA A 121 -13.50 -24.86 -23.38
C ALA A 121 -14.84 -24.09 -23.51
N GLU A 122 -14.88 -22.82 -23.10
CA GLU A 122 -16.08 -21.97 -23.17
C GLU A 122 -16.40 -21.45 -24.57
N THR A 123 -15.53 -21.73 -25.58
CA THR A 123 -15.84 -21.39 -26.97
C THR A 123 -16.84 -22.38 -27.58
N GLU A 124 -17.44 -22.00 -28.70
CA GLU A 124 -18.34 -22.88 -29.44
C GLU A 124 -17.62 -24.14 -29.96
N THR A 125 -16.35 -24.00 -30.35
CA THR A 125 -15.51 -25.11 -30.79
C THR A 125 -15.08 -26.02 -29.63
N GLY A 126 -14.87 -25.44 -28.45
CA GLY A 126 -14.57 -26.16 -27.20
C GLY A 126 -15.76 -26.92 -26.63
N ASN A 127 -16.98 -26.53 -27.09
CA ASN A 127 -18.25 -27.15 -26.74
C ASN A 127 -18.46 -27.40 -25.22
N GLY A 128 -17.92 -26.52 -24.40
CA GLY A 128 -18.04 -26.56 -22.94
C GLY A 128 -17.25 -27.69 -22.27
N VAL A 129 -16.29 -28.33 -22.93
CA VAL A 129 -15.56 -29.47 -22.36
C VAL A 129 -14.14 -29.04 -21.94
N LEU A 130 -13.93 -28.93 -20.63
CA LEU A 130 -12.61 -28.74 -20.05
C LEU A 130 -12.00 -30.09 -19.69
N ARG A 131 -10.82 -30.37 -20.21
CA ARG A 131 -10.08 -31.64 -19.96
C ARG A 131 -8.93 -31.36 -19.01
N LEU A 132 -8.90 -32.09 -17.89
CA LEU A 132 -7.87 -31.94 -16.86
C LEU A 132 -7.11 -33.25 -16.74
N THR A 133 -5.80 -33.20 -16.64
CA THR A 133 -4.97 -34.33 -16.19
C THR A 133 -4.93 -34.30 -14.67
N ARG A 134 -5.59 -35.28 -14.04
CA ARG A 134 -5.72 -35.40 -12.58
C ARG A 134 -4.91 -36.54 -12.05
N TRP A 135 -4.20 -36.35 -10.95
CA TRP A 135 -3.65 -37.41 -10.12
C TRP A 135 -4.50 -37.60 -8.86
N ARG A 136 -4.84 -38.85 -8.55
CA ARG A 136 -5.53 -39.26 -7.32
C ARG A 136 -4.95 -40.59 -6.85
N ALA A 137 -4.42 -40.66 -5.63
CA ALA A 137 -3.96 -41.87 -4.97
C ALA A 137 -3.08 -42.80 -5.85
N GLY A 138 -2.13 -42.21 -6.60
CA GLY A 138 -1.22 -42.97 -7.47
C GLY A 138 -1.67 -43.15 -8.90
N THR A 139 -2.89 -42.77 -9.25
CA THR A 139 -3.44 -42.90 -10.61
C THR A 139 -3.48 -41.56 -11.30
N VAL A 140 -2.96 -41.51 -12.52
CA VAL A 140 -3.10 -40.33 -13.41
C VAL A 140 -4.13 -40.65 -14.46
N GLU A 141 -5.13 -39.77 -14.61
CA GLU A 141 -6.16 -39.93 -15.61
C GLU A 141 -6.63 -38.59 -16.17
N GLU A 142 -7.22 -38.62 -17.37
CA GLU A 142 -7.94 -37.46 -17.92
C GLU A 142 -9.36 -37.47 -17.39
N VAL A 143 -9.78 -36.32 -16.82
CA VAL A 143 -11.16 -36.07 -16.42
C VAL A 143 -11.74 -34.91 -17.22
N ARG A 144 -13.06 -34.87 -17.33
CA ARG A 144 -13.77 -33.87 -18.13
C ARG A 144 -14.78 -33.15 -17.27
N LEU A 145 -14.71 -31.82 -17.27
CA LEU A 145 -15.67 -30.96 -16.60
C LEU A 145 -16.55 -30.26 -17.62
N PRO A 146 -17.88 -30.27 -17.43
CA PRO A 146 -18.80 -29.58 -18.31
C PRO A 146 -18.90 -28.10 -17.92
N LEU A 147 -18.36 -27.20 -18.74
CA LEU A 147 -18.50 -25.76 -18.60
C LEU A 147 -19.60 -25.24 -19.53
N ARG A 148 -20.09 -24.03 -19.26
CA ARG A 148 -21.03 -23.37 -20.16
C ARG A 148 -20.31 -22.75 -21.34
N VAL A 149 -20.93 -22.78 -22.53
CA VAL A 149 -20.43 -22.09 -23.71
C VAL A 149 -20.81 -20.62 -23.62
N LEU A 150 -19.82 -19.75 -23.42
CA LEU A 150 -19.99 -18.31 -23.35
C LEU A 150 -19.50 -17.59 -24.63
N GLY A 151 -18.73 -18.28 -25.47
CA GLY A 151 -18.11 -17.72 -26.67
C GLY A 151 -16.67 -17.28 -26.44
N THR A 152 -16.12 -16.61 -27.46
CA THR A 152 -14.75 -16.08 -27.45
C THR A 152 -14.75 -14.60 -27.09
N TYR A 153 -13.74 -14.15 -26.35
CA TYR A 153 -13.54 -12.71 -26.15
C TYR A 153 -13.19 -12.02 -27.47
N ALA A 154 -13.88 -10.92 -27.74
CA ALA A 154 -13.47 -10.02 -28.81
C ALA A 154 -12.12 -9.36 -28.49
N ALA A 155 -11.38 -8.96 -29.51
CA ALA A 155 -10.14 -8.21 -29.32
C ALA A 155 -10.34 -6.88 -28.58
N THR A 156 -11.54 -6.34 -28.64
CA THR A 156 -11.98 -5.10 -27.97
C THR A 156 -12.65 -5.33 -26.62
N ALA A 157 -12.69 -6.58 -26.10
CA ALA A 157 -13.34 -6.86 -24.81
C ALA A 157 -12.90 -5.89 -23.70
N PRO A 158 -13.85 -5.36 -22.88
CA PRO A 158 -15.26 -5.73 -22.77
C PRO A 158 -16.18 -5.11 -23.86
N TYR A 159 -15.69 -4.22 -24.73
CA TYR A 159 -16.47 -3.54 -25.77
C TYR A 159 -16.76 -4.49 -26.94
N ASP A 160 -17.94 -4.35 -27.53
CA ASP A 160 -18.40 -5.15 -28.69
C ASP A 160 -18.16 -6.67 -28.53
N CYS A 161 -18.28 -7.16 -27.29
CA CYS A 161 -17.95 -8.52 -26.92
C CYS A 161 -19.17 -9.28 -26.36
N PRO A 162 -19.76 -10.22 -27.13
CA PRO A 162 -20.90 -11.01 -26.66
C PRO A 162 -20.61 -11.83 -25.39
N LYS A 163 -19.40 -12.38 -25.25
CA LYS A 163 -18.98 -13.11 -24.03
C LYS A 163 -19.00 -12.17 -22.83
N SER A 164 -18.38 -10.99 -22.95
CA SER A 164 -18.38 -9.99 -21.86
C SER A 164 -19.78 -9.55 -21.48
N ARG A 165 -20.69 -9.43 -22.44
CA ARG A 165 -22.08 -9.07 -22.16
C ARG A 165 -22.81 -10.16 -21.36
N ARG A 166 -22.64 -11.44 -21.74
CA ARG A 166 -23.22 -12.57 -21.00
C ARG A 166 -22.69 -12.61 -19.57
N ILE A 167 -21.38 -12.43 -19.37
CA ILE A 167 -20.75 -12.37 -18.04
C ILE A 167 -21.34 -11.22 -17.22
N LEU A 168 -21.47 -10.03 -17.80
CA LEU A 168 -22.10 -8.89 -17.14
C LEU A 168 -23.54 -9.20 -16.72
N ASP A 169 -24.34 -9.78 -17.64
CA ASP A 169 -25.74 -10.08 -17.40
C ASP A 169 -25.90 -11.03 -16.21
N GLU A 170 -25.13 -12.11 -16.16
CA GLU A 170 -25.14 -13.08 -15.06
C GLU A 170 -24.68 -12.47 -13.74
N ALA A 171 -23.61 -11.69 -13.76
CA ALA A 171 -23.09 -11.02 -12.57
C ALA A 171 -24.10 -10.00 -12.00
N CYS A 172 -24.79 -9.27 -12.86
CA CYS A 172 -25.86 -8.36 -12.45
C CYS A 172 -27.03 -9.09 -11.78
N ASP A 173 -27.41 -10.29 -12.30
CA ASP A 173 -28.47 -11.11 -11.72
C ASP A 173 -28.10 -11.63 -10.32
N VAL A 174 -26.81 -11.89 -10.08
CA VAL A 174 -26.31 -12.22 -8.73
C VAL A 174 -26.34 -10.99 -7.84
N LEU A 175 -25.74 -9.89 -8.28
CA LEU A 175 -25.62 -8.65 -7.50
C LEU A 175 -26.99 -8.06 -7.12
N ALA A 176 -27.99 -8.21 -7.98
CA ALA A 176 -29.36 -7.76 -7.71
C ALA A 176 -30.01 -8.46 -6.51
N ARG A 177 -29.47 -9.60 -6.06
CA ARG A 177 -29.94 -10.34 -4.87
C ARG A 177 -29.18 -9.98 -3.60
N GLU A 178 -27.99 -9.37 -3.73
CA GLU A 178 -27.21 -8.92 -2.59
C GLU A 178 -27.87 -7.73 -1.87
N PRO A 179 -27.76 -7.62 -0.53
CA PRO A 179 -28.35 -6.50 0.20
C PRO A 179 -27.67 -5.18 -0.16
N LEU A 180 -28.44 -4.08 -0.17
CA LEU A 180 -27.93 -2.71 -0.20
C LEU A 180 -27.92 -2.18 1.24
N THR A 181 -26.82 -2.42 1.94
CA THR A 181 -26.58 -1.98 3.32
C THR A 181 -26.28 -0.48 3.37
N GLU A 182 -26.68 0.20 4.46
CA GLU A 182 -26.49 1.66 4.59
C GLU A 182 -25.07 2.02 5.02
N ASP A 183 -24.09 1.49 4.25
CA ASP A 183 -22.65 1.68 4.43
C ASP A 183 -21.93 1.82 3.07
N LEU A 184 -20.62 1.91 3.12
CA LEU A 184 -19.78 1.99 1.91
C LEU A 184 -19.94 0.78 0.98
N PHE A 185 -20.22 -0.42 1.53
CA PHE A 185 -20.36 -1.64 0.73
C PHE A 185 -21.65 -1.63 -0.09
N GLY A 186 -22.75 -1.23 0.55
CA GLY A 186 -24.02 -1.00 -0.17
C GLY A 186 -23.93 0.12 -1.20
N ALA A 187 -23.11 1.17 -0.94
CA ALA A 187 -22.87 2.22 -1.92
C ALA A 187 -22.13 1.69 -3.15
N VAL A 188 -21.13 0.81 -2.99
CA VAL A 188 -20.43 0.16 -4.11
C VAL A 188 -21.35 -0.77 -4.89
N ASN A 189 -22.20 -1.57 -4.19
CA ASN A 189 -23.19 -2.42 -4.84
C ASN A 189 -24.20 -1.58 -5.64
N GLY A 190 -24.65 -0.45 -5.07
CA GLY A 190 -25.51 0.51 -5.74
C GLY A 190 -24.87 1.13 -7.00
N LEU A 191 -23.58 1.51 -6.94
CA LEU A 191 -22.83 1.99 -8.09
C LEU A 191 -22.78 0.96 -9.22
N ALA A 192 -22.53 -0.30 -8.90
CA ALA A 192 -22.48 -1.37 -9.88
C ALA A 192 -23.85 -1.62 -10.53
N LEU A 193 -24.93 -1.57 -9.74
CA LEU A 193 -26.30 -1.65 -10.28
C LEU A 193 -26.63 -0.46 -11.19
N LEU A 194 -26.22 0.77 -10.85
CA LEU A 194 -26.36 1.94 -11.75
C LEU A 194 -25.56 1.77 -13.04
N ALA A 195 -24.32 1.31 -12.92
CA ALA A 195 -23.44 1.09 -14.07
C ALA A 195 -23.96 0.05 -15.05
N SER A 196 -24.75 -0.92 -14.58
CA SER A 196 -25.40 -1.93 -15.42
C SER A 196 -26.35 -1.34 -16.46
N GLY A 197 -26.81 -0.10 -16.24
CA GLY A 197 -27.76 0.58 -17.11
C GLY A 197 -29.14 -0.06 -17.20
N ARG A 198 -29.48 -1.01 -16.31
CA ARG A 198 -30.72 -1.77 -16.33
C ARG A 198 -31.82 -1.02 -15.60
N PRO A 199 -32.91 -0.64 -16.28
CA PRO A 199 -33.99 0.15 -15.67
C PRO A 199 -34.76 -0.60 -14.58
N GLU A 200 -34.77 -1.93 -14.60
CA GLU A 200 -35.43 -2.76 -13.58
C GLU A 200 -34.81 -2.63 -12.19
N TYR A 201 -33.55 -2.21 -12.07
CA TYR A 201 -32.89 -2.00 -10.78
C TYR A 201 -33.12 -0.59 -10.21
N LEU A 202 -33.51 0.39 -11.05
CA LEU A 202 -33.65 1.78 -10.64
C LEU A 202 -34.61 1.99 -9.45
N PRO A 203 -35.79 1.33 -9.35
CA PRO A 203 -36.67 1.52 -8.19
C PRO A 203 -36.00 1.16 -6.87
N ARG A 204 -35.28 0.04 -6.83
CA ARG A 204 -34.56 -0.43 -5.64
C ARG A 204 -33.39 0.49 -5.29
N VAL A 205 -32.63 0.92 -6.31
CA VAL A 205 -31.49 1.83 -6.13
C VAL A 205 -31.98 3.21 -5.68
N ALA A 206 -33.11 3.71 -6.20
CA ALA A 206 -33.72 4.97 -5.78
C ALA A 206 -34.15 4.97 -4.32
N GLU A 207 -34.82 3.88 -3.87
CA GLU A 207 -35.19 3.70 -2.46
C GLU A 207 -33.92 3.71 -1.58
N PHE A 208 -32.90 2.97 -1.97
CA PHE A 208 -31.63 2.93 -1.25
C PHE A 208 -30.95 4.31 -1.21
N ALA A 209 -30.90 5.05 -2.33
CA ALA A 209 -30.31 6.37 -2.39
C ALA A 209 -30.99 7.35 -1.43
N ARG A 210 -32.32 7.34 -1.34
CA ARG A 210 -33.07 8.19 -0.40
C ARG A 210 -32.82 7.81 1.05
N ARG A 211 -32.77 6.50 1.39
CA ARG A 211 -32.41 6.07 2.75
C ARG A 211 -31.00 6.51 3.11
N LEU A 212 -30.05 6.31 2.21
CA LEU A 212 -28.67 6.71 2.42
C LEU A 212 -28.51 8.24 2.57
N ALA A 213 -29.27 9.02 1.79
CA ALA A 213 -29.33 10.47 1.90
C ALA A 213 -29.92 10.94 3.23
N ALA A 214 -30.97 10.29 3.71
CA ALA A 214 -31.60 10.61 5.00
C ALA A 214 -30.64 10.36 6.18
N GLY A 215 -29.75 9.37 6.08
CA GLY A 215 -28.71 9.06 7.08
C GLY A 215 -27.44 9.90 6.97
N ALA A 216 -27.32 10.79 5.96
CA ALA A 216 -26.09 11.54 5.73
C ALA A 216 -25.61 12.41 6.91
N PRO A 217 -26.48 13.11 7.67
CA PRO A 217 -26.07 13.90 8.83
C PRO A 217 -25.54 13.09 10.01
N THR A 218 -25.81 11.78 10.05
CA THR A 218 -25.46 10.86 11.16
C THR A 218 -24.31 9.91 10.84
N VAL A 219 -23.47 10.22 9.86
CA VAL A 219 -22.27 9.43 9.56
C VAL A 219 -21.26 9.60 10.70
N VAL A 220 -21.20 8.65 11.62
CA VAL A 220 -20.57 8.78 12.94
C VAL A 220 -19.38 7.84 13.14
N ARG A 221 -18.93 7.11 12.12
CA ARG A 221 -17.72 6.27 12.30
C ARG A 221 -16.48 7.13 12.09
N ASP A 222 -15.96 7.69 13.17
CA ASP A 222 -14.79 8.57 13.13
C ASP A 222 -13.54 7.86 12.60
N ASP A 223 -13.38 6.59 12.91
CA ASP A 223 -12.27 5.74 12.46
C ASP A 223 -12.29 5.38 10.95
N MET A 224 -13.48 5.45 10.31
CA MET A 224 -13.67 5.13 8.88
C MET A 224 -14.39 6.24 8.11
N ARG A 225 -14.45 7.42 8.68
CA ARG A 225 -15.29 8.53 8.21
C ARG A 225 -15.02 8.93 6.76
N THR A 226 -13.75 8.97 6.35
CA THR A 226 -13.38 9.30 4.97
C THR A 226 -13.94 8.29 3.96
N TRP A 227 -13.87 7.01 4.28
CA TRP A 227 -14.38 5.93 3.42
C TRP A 227 -15.88 5.97 3.29
N GLU A 228 -16.58 6.08 4.41
CA GLU A 228 -18.04 6.12 4.44
C GLU A 228 -18.57 7.36 3.70
N CYS A 229 -18.09 8.55 4.03
CA CYS A 229 -18.47 9.78 3.35
C CYS A 229 -18.10 9.74 1.86
N GLY A 230 -16.92 9.23 1.54
CA GLY A 230 -16.42 9.18 0.16
C GLY A 230 -17.28 8.31 -0.75
N TYR A 231 -17.45 7.04 -0.43
CA TYR A 231 -18.25 6.14 -1.28
C TYR A 231 -19.74 6.51 -1.32
N ARG A 232 -20.31 6.97 -0.20
CA ARG A 232 -21.70 7.48 -0.17
C ARG A 232 -21.87 8.67 -1.10
N THR A 233 -20.96 9.64 -1.04
CA THR A 233 -21.00 10.83 -1.92
C THR A 233 -20.89 10.44 -3.39
N ILE A 234 -19.92 9.58 -3.75
CA ILE A 234 -19.75 9.11 -5.14
C ILE A 234 -21.04 8.45 -5.63
N PHE A 235 -21.62 7.55 -4.84
CA PHE A 235 -22.85 6.87 -5.22
C PHE A 235 -24.04 7.83 -5.38
N LEU A 236 -24.28 8.72 -4.42
CA LEU A 236 -25.38 9.68 -4.49
C LEU A 236 -25.21 10.65 -5.66
N CYS A 237 -23.98 11.08 -5.95
CA CYS A 237 -23.68 11.91 -7.11
C CYS A 237 -23.98 11.20 -8.44
N GLU A 238 -23.52 9.95 -8.61
CA GLU A 238 -23.81 9.17 -9.82
C GLU A 238 -25.30 8.91 -9.98
N TYR A 239 -26.00 8.60 -8.88
CA TYR A 239 -27.44 8.44 -8.88
C TYR A 239 -28.16 9.73 -9.32
N HIS A 240 -27.80 10.89 -8.73
CA HIS A 240 -28.36 12.18 -9.11
C HIS A 240 -28.07 12.53 -10.57
N LEU A 241 -26.83 12.39 -11.01
CA LEU A 241 -26.41 12.71 -12.37
C LEU A 241 -27.09 11.81 -13.41
N LEU A 242 -27.42 10.56 -13.05
CA LEU A 242 -28.12 9.64 -13.92
C LEU A 242 -29.63 9.90 -13.98
N THR A 243 -30.26 10.12 -12.83
CA THR A 243 -31.73 10.14 -12.70
C THR A 243 -32.32 11.55 -12.68
N GLY A 244 -31.55 12.56 -12.31
CA GLY A 244 -32.02 13.90 -12.05
C GLY A 244 -32.78 14.08 -10.72
N ASP A 245 -32.82 13.03 -9.85
CA ASP A 245 -33.48 13.09 -8.56
C ASP A 245 -32.80 14.11 -7.64
N ARG A 246 -33.53 15.19 -7.32
CA ARG A 246 -33.02 16.31 -6.50
C ARG A 246 -33.20 16.09 -5.00
N GLU A 247 -33.93 15.07 -4.57
CA GLU A 247 -34.14 14.79 -3.15
C GLU A 247 -32.83 14.45 -2.42
N VAL A 248 -31.82 13.94 -3.15
CA VAL A 248 -30.50 13.58 -2.59
C VAL A 248 -29.49 14.75 -2.57
N LEU A 249 -29.77 15.89 -3.22
CA LEU A 249 -28.85 17.03 -3.29
C LEU A 249 -28.42 17.60 -1.92
N PRO A 250 -29.33 17.76 -0.93
CA PRO A 250 -28.90 18.26 0.38
C PRO A 250 -27.88 17.35 1.08
N ALA A 251 -28.02 16.03 0.89
CA ALA A 251 -27.05 15.06 1.41
C ALA A 251 -25.73 15.14 0.66
N ILE A 252 -25.75 15.26 -0.65
CA ILE A 252 -24.54 15.45 -1.48
C ILE A 252 -23.78 16.70 -1.01
N GLU A 253 -24.46 17.82 -0.83
CA GLU A 253 -23.87 19.06 -0.35
C GLU A 253 -23.23 18.90 1.04
N THR A 254 -23.98 18.32 1.99
CA THR A 254 -23.51 18.07 3.35
C THR A 254 -22.24 17.22 3.38
N LEU A 255 -22.25 16.08 2.67
CA LEU A 255 -21.13 15.15 2.63
C LEU A 255 -19.91 15.73 1.89
N THR A 256 -20.14 16.46 0.78
CA THR A 256 -19.07 17.11 0.01
C THR A 256 -18.37 18.18 0.85
N LEU A 257 -19.12 19.02 1.56
CA LEU A 257 -18.58 20.04 2.45
C LEU A 257 -17.86 19.43 3.66
N ALA A 258 -18.38 18.35 4.21
CA ALA A 258 -17.73 17.64 5.30
C ALA A 258 -16.36 17.07 4.85
N LEU A 259 -16.30 16.48 3.66
CA LEU A 259 -15.04 16.02 3.06
C LEU A 259 -14.10 17.20 2.79
N ALA A 260 -14.54 18.27 2.13
CA ALA A 260 -13.69 19.39 1.81
C ALA A 260 -13.04 20.00 3.07
N ARG A 261 -13.82 20.18 4.14
CA ARG A 261 -13.34 20.70 5.43
C ARG A 261 -12.52 19.70 6.24
N GLY A 262 -12.78 18.41 6.07
CA GLY A 262 -12.08 17.32 6.74
C GLY A 262 -10.79 16.87 6.06
N GLN A 263 -10.42 17.47 4.94
CA GLN A 263 -9.17 17.20 4.23
C GLN A 263 -7.97 17.67 5.07
N GLY A 264 -6.88 16.89 5.10
CA GLY A 264 -5.66 17.31 5.76
C GLY A 264 -4.91 18.42 5.03
N MET A 265 -3.94 19.02 5.69
CA MET A 265 -3.19 20.20 5.24
C MET A 265 -2.53 20.01 3.86
N TYR A 266 -2.21 18.79 3.48
CA TYR A 266 -1.51 18.46 2.24
C TYR A 266 -2.43 18.11 1.07
N GLY A 267 -3.73 18.01 1.29
CA GLY A 267 -4.67 17.66 0.24
C GLY A 267 -5.02 16.18 0.16
N THR A 268 -4.73 15.40 1.20
CA THR A 268 -5.13 13.98 1.33
C THR A 268 -5.86 13.76 2.65
N PHE A 269 -6.22 12.50 2.95
CA PHE A 269 -6.96 12.09 4.14
C PHE A 269 -6.31 10.89 4.81
N GLY A 270 -6.66 10.67 6.09
CA GLY A 270 -6.51 9.39 6.76
C GLY A 270 -7.76 8.52 6.62
N HIS A 271 -7.91 7.55 7.51
CA HIS A 271 -9.18 6.82 7.64
C HIS A 271 -10.30 7.76 8.12
N GLY A 272 -10.00 8.64 9.08
CA GLY A 272 -10.82 9.74 9.52
C GLY A 272 -10.44 11.08 8.88
N PHE A 273 -11.15 12.13 9.27
CA PHE A 273 -10.88 13.51 8.85
C PHE A 273 -9.72 14.12 9.66
N SER A 274 -9.17 15.22 9.14
CA SER A 274 -8.19 16.02 9.87
C SER A 274 -8.80 16.68 11.12
N GLU A 275 -7.97 16.84 12.13
CA GLU A 275 -8.26 17.70 13.27
C GLU A 275 -8.12 19.19 12.90
N PRO A 276 -8.60 20.12 13.74
CA PRO A 276 -8.29 21.53 13.58
C PRO A 276 -6.78 21.79 13.59
N ALA A 277 -6.34 22.79 12.83
CA ALA A 277 -4.97 23.26 12.89
C ALA A 277 -4.67 23.93 14.25
N ALA A 278 -3.40 24.11 14.57
CA ALA A 278 -2.97 24.68 15.86
C ALA A 278 -3.49 26.11 16.13
N ASP A 279 -3.78 26.85 15.07
CA ASP A 279 -4.40 28.17 15.10
C ASP A 279 -5.94 28.15 15.22
N GLY A 280 -6.54 26.97 15.29
CA GLY A 280 -7.98 26.74 15.30
C GLY A 280 -8.63 26.74 13.91
N GLY A 281 -7.85 26.84 12.83
CA GLY A 281 -8.30 26.73 11.44
C GLY A 281 -8.65 25.31 11.03
N LEU A 282 -9.09 25.17 9.76
CA LEU A 282 -9.30 23.87 9.13
C LEU A 282 -7.94 23.22 8.74
N HIS A 283 -7.96 21.95 8.40
CA HIS A 283 -6.83 21.25 7.79
C HIS A 283 -5.60 21.07 8.69
N GLY A 284 -5.81 20.65 9.91
CA GLY A 284 -4.74 20.26 10.83
C GLY A 284 -4.26 18.82 10.61
N PRO A 285 -3.73 18.20 11.67
CA PRO A 285 -3.23 16.85 11.69
C PRO A 285 -4.28 15.81 11.29
N ILE A 286 -3.81 14.68 10.76
CA ILE A 286 -4.65 13.54 10.38
C ILE A 286 -4.47 12.39 11.39
N PRO A 287 -5.43 12.15 12.30
CA PRO A 287 -5.36 11.03 13.22
C PRO A 287 -5.69 9.70 12.53
N PRO A 288 -5.30 8.55 13.10
CA PRO A 288 -4.44 8.41 14.28
C PRO A 288 -2.95 8.41 13.95
N TYR A 289 -2.56 8.21 12.66
CA TYR A 289 -1.16 8.03 12.26
C TYR A 289 -0.78 8.68 10.94
N GLY A 290 -1.63 9.57 10.42
CA GLY A 290 -1.33 10.33 9.20
C GLY A 290 -2.09 9.85 7.96
N PRO A 291 -1.65 10.25 6.77
CA PRO A 291 -2.32 10.00 5.51
C PRO A 291 -2.44 8.52 5.14
N VAL A 292 -3.58 8.18 4.53
CA VAL A 292 -3.88 6.91 3.86
C VAL A 292 -4.36 7.23 2.46
N ASN A 293 -3.49 7.14 1.47
CA ASN A 293 -3.78 7.66 0.12
C ASN A 293 -4.93 6.97 -0.60
N ALA A 294 -5.27 5.71 -0.25
CA ALA A 294 -6.48 5.09 -0.80
C ALA A 294 -7.75 5.80 -0.30
N ALA A 295 -7.84 6.10 1.00
CA ALA A 295 -8.92 6.94 1.54
C ALA A 295 -8.86 8.38 0.98
N GLY A 296 -7.62 8.90 0.87
CA GLY A 296 -7.36 10.23 0.31
C GLY A 296 -7.91 10.40 -1.10
N LEU A 297 -7.71 9.42 -1.96
CA LEU A 297 -8.21 9.45 -3.33
C LEU A 297 -9.74 9.33 -3.40
N ILE A 298 -10.35 8.45 -2.58
CA ILE A 298 -11.81 8.34 -2.51
C ILE A 298 -12.43 9.65 -2.01
N GLY A 299 -11.89 10.26 -0.95
CA GLY A 299 -12.37 11.54 -0.44
C GLY A 299 -12.26 12.65 -1.49
N ASN A 300 -11.11 12.76 -2.17
CA ASN A 300 -10.89 13.75 -3.21
C ASN A 300 -11.78 13.54 -4.45
N LEU A 301 -11.95 12.29 -4.90
CA LEU A 301 -12.87 11.95 -5.99
C LEU A 301 -14.31 12.31 -5.64
N ALA A 302 -14.74 12.05 -4.39
CA ALA A 302 -16.06 12.41 -3.90
C ALA A 302 -16.30 13.94 -3.93
N ILE A 303 -15.29 14.73 -3.56
CA ILE A 303 -15.37 16.20 -3.64
C ILE A 303 -15.54 16.67 -5.10
N VAL A 304 -14.79 16.08 -6.05
CA VAL A 304 -14.95 16.35 -7.48
C VAL A 304 -16.35 16.01 -7.95
N MET A 305 -16.90 14.87 -7.55
CA MET A 305 -18.25 14.46 -7.91
C MET A 305 -19.32 15.40 -7.33
N GLY A 306 -19.14 15.84 -6.07
CA GLY A 306 -20.01 16.86 -5.45
C GLY A 306 -20.02 18.19 -6.24
N ARG A 307 -18.84 18.66 -6.68
CA ARG A 307 -18.74 19.82 -7.58
C ARG A 307 -19.52 19.60 -8.88
N LYS A 308 -19.44 18.41 -9.48
CA LYS A 308 -20.22 18.07 -10.70
C LYS A 308 -21.73 18.10 -10.46
N CYS A 309 -22.18 17.86 -9.24
CA CYS A 309 -23.61 17.98 -8.84
C CYS A 309 -24.01 19.42 -8.48
N GLY A 310 -23.11 20.39 -8.60
CA GLY A 310 -23.40 21.81 -8.38
C GLY A 310 -23.05 22.36 -7.01
N VAL A 311 -22.32 21.61 -6.15
CA VAL A 311 -21.80 22.16 -4.88
C VAL A 311 -20.69 23.17 -5.18
N ALA A 312 -20.97 24.45 -4.92
CA ALA A 312 -20.17 25.61 -5.37
C ALA A 312 -19.47 26.37 -4.23
N ASP A 313 -19.29 25.75 -3.06
CA ASP A 313 -18.57 26.35 -1.94
C ASP A 313 -17.09 26.56 -2.29
N PRO A 314 -16.47 27.73 -1.92
CA PRO A 314 -15.06 28.01 -2.19
C PRO A 314 -14.11 26.94 -1.61
N GLU A 315 -14.46 26.34 -0.47
CA GLU A 315 -13.66 25.29 0.15
C GLU A 315 -13.58 24.01 -0.71
N VAL A 316 -14.64 23.71 -1.48
CA VAL A 316 -14.65 22.60 -2.44
C VAL A 316 -13.59 22.82 -3.53
N ALA A 317 -13.49 24.04 -4.07
CA ALA A 317 -12.50 24.36 -5.07
C ALA A 317 -11.07 24.32 -4.49
N ALA A 318 -10.88 24.85 -3.30
CA ALA A 318 -9.60 24.83 -2.60
C ALA A 318 -9.15 23.39 -2.26
N ALA A 319 -10.08 22.52 -1.83
CA ALA A 319 -9.80 21.13 -1.54
C ALA A 319 -9.39 20.34 -2.78
N ILE A 320 -10.05 20.56 -3.92
CA ILE A 320 -9.69 19.94 -5.20
C ILE A 320 -8.27 20.37 -5.61
N ASP A 321 -7.94 21.65 -5.47
CA ASP A 321 -6.61 22.16 -5.83
C ASP A 321 -5.51 21.55 -4.91
N ARG A 322 -5.73 21.48 -3.59
CA ARG A 322 -4.80 20.83 -2.66
C ARG A 322 -4.59 19.36 -3.01
N GLY A 323 -5.68 18.62 -3.25
CA GLY A 323 -5.61 17.20 -3.65
C GLY A 323 -4.88 17.01 -4.97
N SER A 324 -5.14 17.89 -5.95
CA SER A 324 -4.48 17.83 -7.27
C SER A 324 -2.98 18.10 -7.17
N ARG A 325 -2.53 19.02 -6.33
CA ARG A 325 -1.10 19.24 -6.08
C ARG A 325 -0.45 18.03 -5.43
N PHE A 326 -1.09 17.47 -4.41
CA PHE A 326 -0.56 16.31 -3.69
C PHE A 326 -0.41 15.08 -4.60
N PHE A 327 -1.48 14.65 -5.27
CA PHE A 327 -1.43 13.46 -6.12
C PHE A 327 -0.70 13.69 -7.44
N GLY A 328 -0.75 14.89 -8.00
CA GLY A 328 0.01 15.29 -9.18
C GLY A 328 1.53 15.22 -8.99
N TYR A 329 2.01 15.30 -7.74
CA TYR A 329 3.43 15.10 -7.45
C TYR A 329 3.98 13.77 -7.97
N TYR A 330 3.17 12.70 -7.99
CA TYR A 330 3.60 11.35 -8.38
C TYR A 330 3.71 11.14 -9.90
N VAL A 331 3.28 12.10 -10.71
CA VAL A 331 3.43 12.05 -12.18
C VAL A 331 4.90 11.90 -12.56
N ASP A 332 5.20 10.99 -13.48
CA ASP A 332 6.55 10.59 -13.95
C ASP A 332 7.49 10.02 -12.85
N LYS A 333 6.99 9.77 -11.64
CA LYS A 333 7.82 9.29 -10.52
C LYS A 333 7.54 7.86 -10.08
N GLY A 334 6.31 7.38 -10.22
CA GLY A 334 5.91 6.02 -9.86
C GLY A 334 4.44 5.93 -9.46
N ALA A 335 4.03 4.80 -8.86
CA ALA A 335 2.69 4.68 -8.34
C ALA A 335 2.52 5.41 -7.00
N ILE A 336 1.29 5.84 -6.73
CA ILE A 336 0.92 6.49 -5.47
C ILE A 336 1.11 5.49 -4.32
N PRO A 337 1.90 5.82 -3.29
CA PRO A 337 2.20 4.94 -2.17
C PRO A 337 1.03 4.86 -1.16
N TYR A 338 1.22 4.12 -0.07
CA TYR A 338 0.24 3.98 1.00
C TYR A 338 -0.10 5.30 1.67
N GLY A 339 0.92 6.03 2.10
CA GLY A 339 0.82 7.33 2.75
C GLY A 339 1.75 8.35 2.10
N GLU A 340 2.28 9.26 2.88
CA GLU A 340 3.26 10.25 2.43
C GLU A 340 4.67 9.65 2.31
N HIS A 341 4.81 8.78 1.33
CA HIS A 341 6.05 8.03 1.07
C HIS A 341 6.58 8.31 -0.32
N MET A 342 7.76 7.76 -0.60
CA MET A 342 8.30 7.70 -1.95
C MET A 342 7.33 6.99 -2.89
N PRO A 343 7.33 7.37 -4.19
CA PRO A 343 6.58 6.66 -5.20
C PRO A 343 6.82 5.15 -5.14
N TRP A 344 5.75 4.38 -5.26
CA TRP A 344 5.81 2.92 -5.23
C TRP A 344 6.44 2.38 -6.52
N PRO A 345 7.33 1.37 -6.45
CA PRO A 345 8.15 0.93 -7.59
C PRO A 345 7.42 -0.04 -8.55
N HIS A 346 6.10 0.05 -8.66
CA HIS A 346 5.27 -0.72 -9.59
C HIS A 346 4.29 0.19 -10.32
N HIS A 347 3.55 -0.34 -11.31
CA HIS A 347 2.61 0.44 -12.09
C HIS A 347 1.32 0.78 -11.33
N ASP A 348 0.99 0.05 -10.28
CA ASP A 348 -0.10 0.38 -9.35
C ASP A 348 0.19 -0.14 -7.94
N ASN A 349 -0.56 0.36 -6.98
CA ASN A 349 -0.52 -0.05 -5.59
C ASN A 349 -1.94 0.02 -5.01
N ASN A 350 -2.61 -1.11 -4.87
CA ASN A 350 -4.00 -1.21 -4.37
C ASN A 350 -4.99 -0.30 -5.10
N GLY A 351 -4.92 -0.20 -6.43
CA GLY A 351 -5.85 0.60 -7.20
C GLY A 351 -5.69 2.12 -7.05
N LYS A 352 -4.64 2.61 -6.39
CA LYS A 352 -4.47 4.05 -6.14
C LYS A 352 -4.23 4.84 -7.42
N ASN A 353 -3.44 4.31 -8.35
CA ASN A 353 -3.29 4.96 -9.66
C ASN A 353 -4.60 4.96 -10.44
N ALA A 354 -5.41 3.91 -10.31
CA ALA A 354 -6.71 3.84 -10.94
C ALA A 354 -7.71 4.86 -10.36
N MET A 355 -7.72 5.03 -9.04
CA MET A 355 -8.50 6.10 -8.38
C MET A 355 -8.00 7.48 -8.81
N ALA A 356 -6.68 7.69 -8.94
CA ALA A 356 -6.11 8.94 -9.41
C ALA A 356 -6.47 9.24 -10.88
N ALA A 357 -6.46 8.22 -11.74
CA ALA A 357 -6.93 8.38 -13.12
C ALA A 357 -8.38 8.89 -13.15
N ALA A 358 -9.28 8.32 -12.33
CA ALA A 358 -10.65 8.78 -12.21
C ALA A 358 -10.74 10.20 -11.61
N PHE A 359 -9.96 10.49 -10.55
CA PHE A 359 -9.93 11.80 -9.92
C PHE A 359 -9.54 12.91 -10.89
N PHE A 360 -8.49 12.73 -11.68
CA PHE A 360 -8.03 13.72 -12.65
C PHE A 360 -8.91 13.79 -13.91
N ALA A 361 -9.34 12.63 -14.44
CA ALA A 361 -10.21 12.61 -15.60
C ALA A 361 -11.55 13.33 -15.36
N LEU A 362 -12.14 13.14 -14.18
CA LEU A 362 -13.43 13.74 -13.85
C LEU A 362 -13.34 15.24 -13.50
N GLN A 363 -12.15 15.78 -13.25
CA GLN A 363 -11.93 17.23 -13.15
C GLN A 363 -12.05 17.91 -14.52
N GLY A 364 -11.48 17.31 -15.56
CA GLY A 364 -11.54 17.79 -16.94
C GLY A 364 -10.45 18.80 -17.32
N ASP A 365 -9.74 19.37 -16.37
CA ASP A 365 -8.74 20.44 -16.57
C ASP A 365 -7.28 19.98 -16.27
N ARG A 366 -7.06 18.69 -16.05
CA ARG A 366 -5.77 18.08 -15.71
C ARG A 366 -5.41 16.90 -16.65
N PRO A 367 -5.30 17.15 -17.97
CA PRO A 367 -5.12 16.07 -18.94
C PRO A 367 -3.79 15.34 -18.83
N GLN A 368 -2.73 15.99 -18.38
CA GLN A 368 -1.41 15.35 -18.23
C GLN A 368 -1.44 14.31 -17.11
N GLU A 369 -1.98 14.68 -15.95
CA GLU A 369 -2.11 13.79 -14.80
C GLU A 369 -3.08 12.64 -15.11
N SER A 370 -4.23 12.95 -15.73
CA SER A 370 -5.22 11.95 -16.16
C SER A 370 -4.59 10.91 -17.09
N ARG A 371 -3.91 11.34 -18.15
CA ARG A 371 -3.25 10.44 -19.12
C ARG A 371 -2.13 9.62 -18.46
N PHE A 372 -1.29 10.25 -17.62
CA PHE A 372 -0.21 9.53 -16.93
C PHE A 372 -0.76 8.38 -16.07
N PHE A 373 -1.74 8.68 -15.20
CA PHE A 373 -2.28 7.65 -14.31
C PHE A 373 -3.07 6.58 -15.09
N ALA A 374 -3.84 6.95 -16.10
CA ALA A 374 -4.52 5.97 -16.97
C ALA A 374 -3.52 5.05 -17.70
N LYS A 375 -2.38 5.59 -18.17
CA LYS A 375 -1.30 4.83 -18.81
C LYS A 375 -0.62 3.89 -17.84
N MET A 376 -0.35 4.35 -16.59
CA MET A 376 0.18 3.51 -15.51
C MET A 376 -0.78 2.35 -15.20
N VAL A 377 -2.09 2.62 -15.10
CA VAL A 377 -3.09 1.58 -14.84
C VAL A 377 -3.16 0.59 -16.00
N THR A 378 -3.14 1.05 -17.24
CA THR A 378 -3.13 0.17 -18.42
C THR A 378 -1.92 -0.77 -18.40
N ALA A 379 -0.77 -0.35 -17.83
CA ALA A 379 0.42 -1.17 -17.63
C ALA A 379 0.33 -2.09 -16.39
N SER A 380 -0.63 -1.89 -15.47
CA SER A 380 -0.65 -2.52 -14.16
C SER A 380 -1.32 -3.89 -14.08
N PHE A 381 -1.70 -4.48 -15.19
CA PHE A 381 -2.46 -5.76 -15.23
C PHE A 381 -1.82 -6.92 -14.45
N ARG A 382 -0.53 -6.83 -14.08
CA ARG A 382 0.17 -7.79 -13.23
C ARG A 382 0.20 -7.38 -11.75
N ASN A 383 -0.14 -6.13 -11.40
CA ASN A 383 0.00 -5.59 -10.05
C ASN A 383 -1.27 -5.70 -9.18
N ARG A 384 -2.32 -6.37 -9.65
CA ARG A 384 -3.61 -6.52 -8.96
C ARG A 384 -3.54 -7.20 -7.59
N GLU A 385 -2.53 -8.05 -7.39
CA GLU A 385 -2.31 -8.79 -6.15
C GLU A 385 -1.35 -8.06 -5.19
N TYR A 386 -0.85 -6.89 -5.59
CA TYR A 386 0.10 -6.10 -4.82
C TYR A 386 -0.60 -5.00 -4.06
N GLY A 387 -0.18 -4.79 -2.83
CA GLY A 387 -0.62 -3.67 -2.02
C GLY A 387 -0.87 -4.04 -0.57
N HIS A 388 -0.75 -3.05 0.31
CA HIS A 388 -0.81 -3.24 1.76
C HIS A 388 -2.20 -3.65 2.25
N THR A 389 -3.25 -3.18 1.60
CA THR A 389 -4.63 -3.34 2.04
C THR A 389 -5.37 -4.50 1.34
N GLY A 390 -4.62 -5.41 0.69
CA GLY A 390 -5.19 -6.54 -0.03
C GLY A 390 -5.72 -6.17 -1.41
N GLN A 391 -6.48 -7.06 -2.01
CA GLN A 391 -6.80 -7.03 -3.44
C GLN A 391 -8.02 -6.18 -3.81
N GLY A 392 -8.95 -5.95 -2.87
CA GLY A 392 -10.28 -5.42 -3.15
C GLY A 392 -10.29 -4.14 -3.99
N PHE A 393 -9.44 -3.19 -3.68
CA PHE A 393 -9.39 -1.92 -4.42
C PHE A 393 -8.76 -2.04 -5.80
N SER A 394 -7.77 -2.92 -5.97
CA SER A 394 -7.21 -3.19 -7.31
C SER A 394 -8.26 -3.78 -8.23
N TYR A 395 -9.13 -4.65 -7.72
CA TYR A 395 -10.22 -5.24 -8.49
C TYR A 395 -11.35 -4.24 -8.78
N LEU A 396 -11.71 -3.43 -7.78
CA LEU A 396 -12.75 -2.42 -7.95
C LEU A 396 -12.34 -1.33 -8.95
N TRP A 397 -11.13 -0.84 -8.84
CA TRP A 397 -10.71 0.37 -9.56
C TRP A 397 -9.92 0.10 -10.83
N GLY A 398 -9.24 -1.05 -10.96
CA GLY A 398 -8.32 -1.31 -12.08
C GLY A 398 -8.98 -1.15 -13.45
N GLY A 399 -10.12 -1.79 -13.66
CA GLY A 399 -10.88 -1.65 -14.92
C GLY A 399 -11.39 -0.22 -15.14
N LEU A 400 -11.91 0.42 -14.09
CA LEU A 400 -12.39 1.80 -14.15
C LEU A 400 -11.27 2.78 -14.50
N GLY A 401 -10.10 2.65 -13.84
CA GLY A 401 -8.95 3.52 -14.12
C GLY A 401 -8.40 3.36 -15.54
N ALA A 402 -8.34 2.12 -16.06
CA ALA A 402 -8.00 1.87 -17.46
C ALA A 402 -9.05 2.48 -18.40
N GLY A 403 -10.34 2.42 -18.02
CA GLY A 403 -11.46 3.04 -18.72
C GLY A 403 -11.36 4.56 -18.84
N MET A 404 -10.72 5.23 -17.88
CA MET A 404 -10.43 6.67 -17.98
C MET A 404 -9.46 6.98 -19.13
N GLY A 405 -8.61 6.01 -19.52
CA GLY A 405 -7.77 6.10 -20.71
C GLY A 405 -8.49 5.80 -22.04
N GLY A 406 -9.78 5.55 -21.99
CA GLY A 406 -10.61 5.25 -23.15
C GLY A 406 -10.78 3.77 -23.48
N PRO A 407 -11.60 3.44 -24.47
CA PRO A 407 -11.95 2.06 -24.81
C PRO A 407 -10.74 1.18 -25.19
N THR A 408 -9.78 1.72 -25.96
CA THR A 408 -8.57 1.00 -26.38
C THR A 408 -7.71 0.63 -25.18
N ALA A 409 -7.54 1.54 -24.23
CA ALA A 409 -6.78 1.31 -22.99
C ALA A 409 -7.45 0.24 -22.10
N ALA A 410 -8.76 0.35 -21.89
CA ALA A 410 -9.53 -0.63 -21.15
C ALA A 410 -9.48 -2.01 -21.78
N ALA A 411 -9.62 -2.09 -23.11
CA ALA A 411 -9.53 -3.35 -23.85
C ALA A 411 -8.14 -3.99 -23.72
N ALA A 412 -7.07 -3.20 -23.82
CA ALA A 412 -5.71 -3.68 -23.64
C ALA A 412 -5.48 -4.21 -22.22
N PHE A 413 -5.90 -3.48 -21.20
CA PHE A 413 -5.84 -3.93 -19.80
C PHE A 413 -6.61 -5.23 -19.59
N CYS A 414 -7.88 -5.31 -20.04
CA CYS A 414 -8.72 -6.49 -19.91
C CYS A 414 -8.15 -7.69 -20.66
N LYS A 415 -7.56 -7.49 -21.85
CA LYS A 415 -6.91 -8.55 -22.62
C LYS A 415 -5.76 -9.20 -21.84
N GLU A 416 -4.88 -8.39 -21.25
CA GLU A 416 -3.76 -8.88 -20.46
C GLU A 416 -4.21 -9.52 -19.13
N ALA A 417 -5.32 -9.03 -18.55
CA ALA A 417 -5.89 -9.54 -17.30
C ALA A 417 -6.90 -10.68 -17.52
N SER A 418 -7.29 -11.02 -18.75
CA SER A 418 -8.41 -11.93 -19.05
C SER A 418 -8.31 -13.30 -18.37
N TRP A 419 -7.11 -13.87 -18.34
CA TRP A 419 -6.86 -15.13 -17.67
C TRP A 419 -7.22 -15.09 -16.18
N HIS A 420 -6.89 -13.98 -15.52
CA HIS A 420 -7.23 -13.77 -14.12
C HIS A 420 -8.73 -13.53 -13.93
N LEU A 421 -9.35 -12.71 -14.80
CA LEU A 421 -10.80 -12.45 -14.75
C LEU A 421 -11.61 -13.74 -14.86
N ASP A 422 -11.19 -14.69 -15.69
CA ASP A 422 -11.84 -15.99 -15.80
C ASP A 422 -11.59 -16.90 -14.59
N LEU A 423 -10.44 -16.78 -13.92
CA LEU A 423 -10.19 -17.54 -12.69
C LEU A 423 -11.00 -17.05 -11.50
N VAL A 424 -11.26 -15.75 -11.38
CA VAL A 424 -12.05 -15.20 -10.27
C VAL A 424 -13.56 -15.25 -10.53
N ARG A 425 -13.98 -15.55 -11.75
CA ARG A 425 -15.39 -15.80 -12.11
C ARG A 425 -15.82 -17.20 -11.69
N ARG A 426 -16.99 -17.30 -11.05
CA ARG A 426 -17.57 -18.55 -10.59
C ARG A 426 -18.60 -19.12 -11.56
N CYS A 427 -18.92 -20.41 -11.41
CA CYS A 427 -19.89 -21.11 -12.24
C CYS A 427 -21.33 -20.57 -12.07
N ASP A 428 -21.64 -19.88 -10.97
CA ASP A 428 -22.95 -19.27 -10.70
C ASP A 428 -23.10 -17.84 -11.25
N GLY A 429 -22.06 -17.32 -11.93
CA GLY A 429 -22.03 -15.97 -12.48
C GLY A 429 -21.50 -14.90 -11.51
N SER A 430 -21.25 -15.24 -10.25
CA SER A 430 -20.60 -14.33 -9.30
C SER A 430 -19.08 -14.27 -9.52
N PHE A 431 -18.45 -13.36 -8.79
CA PHE A 431 -17.00 -13.23 -8.72
C PHE A 431 -16.49 -13.39 -7.29
N THR A 432 -15.22 -13.70 -7.16
CA THR A 432 -14.55 -13.86 -5.86
C THR A 432 -13.21 -13.16 -5.85
N TYR A 433 -12.63 -12.99 -4.66
CA TYR A 433 -11.24 -12.61 -4.52
C TYR A 433 -10.33 -13.82 -4.64
N ASP A 434 -9.11 -13.56 -5.08
CA ASP A 434 -8.09 -14.56 -5.35
C ASP A 434 -7.00 -14.56 -4.27
N GLY A 435 -6.31 -15.68 -4.11
CA GLY A 435 -5.09 -15.78 -3.33
C GLY A 435 -5.26 -15.83 -1.83
N SER A 436 -4.15 -15.58 -1.17
CA SER A 436 -4.07 -15.60 0.28
C SER A 436 -4.70 -14.36 0.88
N GLU A 437 -5.43 -14.58 1.93
CA GLU A 437 -5.82 -13.51 2.82
C GLU A 437 -4.66 -13.12 3.71
N GLN A 438 -4.38 -11.85 3.71
CA GLN A 438 -3.40 -11.30 4.62
C GLN A 438 -3.96 -11.15 6.04
N TYR A 439 -5.28 -11.04 6.17
CA TYR A 439 -5.99 -10.74 7.42
C TYR A 439 -7.22 -11.63 7.59
N GLY A 440 -7.04 -12.66 8.34
CA GLY A 440 -8.12 -13.48 8.82
C GLY A 440 -8.08 -14.92 8.34
N PRO A 441 -8.45 -15.85 9.21
CA PRO A 441 -8.60 -17.24 8.84
C PRO A 441 -9.72 -17.34 7.80
N GLY A 442 -9.45 -18.05 6.74
CA GLY A 442 -10.52 -18.52 5.88
C GLY A 442 -11.55 -19.16 6.78
N SER A 443 -12.80 -18.73 6.69
CA SER A 443 -13.84 -19.39 7.43
C SER A 443 -13.98 -20.82 6.93
N THR A 444 -14.46 -21.71 7.76
CA THR A 444 -14.66 -23.12 7.46
C THR A 444 -15.97 -23.40 6.76
N ASP A 445 -16.79 -22.39 6.51
CA ASP A 445 -18.08 -22.53 5.87
C ASP A 445 -17.96 -22.62 4.36
N ASP A 446 -18.86 -23.33 3.71
CA ASP A 446 -18.92 -23.46 2.24
C ASP A 446 -18.94 -22.08 1.54
N ASP A 447 -19.46 -21.05 2.20
CA ASP A 447 -19.50 -19.68 1.71
C ASP A 447 -18.12 -18.98 1.70
N THR A 448 -17.14 -19.51 2.40
CA THR A 448 -15.78 -18.97 2.42
C THR A 448 -14.82 -19.64 1.46
N TYR A 449 -15.32 -20.55 0.70
CA TYR A 449 -14.75 -21.02 -0.52
C TYR A 449 -14.12 -19.91 -1.39
N PHE A 450 -14.51 -18.64 -1.22
CA PHE A 450 -14.30 -17.56 -2.16
C PHE A 450 -13.29 -16.50 -1.76
N GLY A 451 -12.38 -16.72 -0.91
CA GLY A 451 -11.38 -15.73 -0.49
C GLY A 451 -12.03 -14.40 -0.03
N LYS A 452 -11.36 -13.69 0.85
CA LYS A 452 -11.83 -12.41 1.37
C LYS A 452 -10.85 -11.30 1.03
N SER A 453 -11.35 -10.10 0.82
CA SER A 453 -10.54 -8.89 0.88
C SER A 453 -10.25 -8.54 2.34
N SER A 454 -9.17 -7.80 2.60
CA SER A 454 -8.96 -7.15 3.91
C SER A 454 -10.10 -6.18 4.27
N TYR A 455 -10.89 -5.77 3.29
CA TYR A 455 -12.12 -4.99 3.46
C TYR A 455 -13.33 -5.93 3.39
N TYR A 456 -13.64 -6.54 4.51
CA TYR A 456 -14.81 -7.41 4.66
C TYR A 456 -16.08 -6.70 4.21
N GLY A 457 -16.83 -7.34 3.33
CA GLY A 457 -18.09 -6.81 2.82
C GLY A 457 -17.99 -6.09 1.46
N LEU A 458 -16.80 -5.79 0.95
CA LEU A 458 -16.66 -5.30 -0.43
C LEU A 458 -16.93 -6.44 -1.41
N SER A 459 -18.03 -6.34 -2.17
CA SER A 459 -18.45 -7.39 -3.11
C SER A 459 -17.51 -7.48 -4.30
N PRO A 460 -16.84 -8.63 -4.54
CA PRO A 460 -16.08 -8.84 -5.77
C PRO A 460 -16.97 -8.78 -7.01
N THR A 461 -18.21 -9.27 -6.91
CA THR A 461 -19.18 -9.22 -8.01
C THR A 461 -19.46 -7.78 -8.42
N ALA A 462 -19.71 -6.87 -7.47
CA ALA A 462 -19.89 -5.44 -7.77
C ALA A 462 -18.64 -4.83 -8.47
N SER A 463 -17.45 -5.19 -8.00
CA SER A 463 -16.18 -4.71 -8.56
C SER A 463 -16.05 -5.07 -10.05
N TYR A 464 -16.34 -6.31 -10.41
CA TYR A 464 -16.23 -6.74 -11.80
C TYR A 464 -17.42 -6.33 -12.67
N VAL A 465 -18.63 -6.19 -12.12
CA VAL A 465 -19.76 -5.57 -12.82
C VAL A 465 -19.37 -4.18 -13.31
N LEU A 466 -18.70 -3.36 -12.51
CA LEU A 466 -18.24 -2.03 -12.92
C LEU A 466 -17.26 -2.11 -14.10
N THR A 467 -16.33 -3.06 -14.10
CA THR A 467 -15.38 -3.27 -15.22
C THR A 467 -16.10 -3.72 -16.50
N TYR A 468 -16.98 -4.72 -16.40
CA TYR A 468 -17.72 -5.23 -17.58
C TYR A 468 -18.81 -4.26 -18.07
N ALA A 469 -19.24 -3.29 -17.23
CA ALA A 469 -20.20 -2.24 -17.59
C ALA A 469 -19.57 -1.02 -18.31
N LEU A 470 -18.24 -0.94 -18.45
CA LEU A 470 -17.56 0.15 -19.17
C LEU A 470 -18.18 0.46 -20.54
N PRO A 471 -18.53 -0.55 -21.39
CA PRO A 471 -19.13 -0.28 -22.70
C PRO A 471 -20.48 0.44 -22.63
N LEU A 472 -21.18 0.36 -21.52
CA LEU A 472 -22.52 0.95 -21.36
C LEU A 472 -22.46 2.46 -21.08
N ARG A 473 -21.32 2.96 -20.56
CA ARG A 473 -21.12 4.39 -20.23
C ARG A 473 -22.32 4.99 -19.46
N ALA A 474 -22.92 4.20 -18.57
CA ALA A 474 -24.15 4.58 -17.90
C ALA A 474 -23.91 5.64 -16.80
N ILE A 475 -22.78 5.60 -16.12
CA ILE A 475 -22.38 6.53 -15.07
C ILE A 475 -21.04 7.20 -15.42
N CYS A 476 -20.68 8.28 -14.72
CA CYS A 476 -19.42 9.02 -15.00
C CYS A 476 -18.19 8.13 -14.83
N LEU A 477 -18.17 7.28 -13.80
CA LEU A 477 -17.09 6.32 -13.57
C LEU A 477 -16.92 5.29 -14.71
N THR A 478 -17.96 5.01 -15.48
CA THR A 478 -17.89 4.15 -16.67
C THR A 478 -17.80 4.92 -17.97
N GLY A 479 -17.50 6.23 -17.94
CA GLY A 479 -17.25 7.06 -19.11
C GLY A 479 -18.44 7.85 -19.63
N ARG A 480 -19.55 7.99 -18.86
CA ARG A 480 -20.64 8.90 -19.24
C ARG A 480 -20.12 10.34 -19.29
N ASN A 481 -20.35 11.03 -20.39
CA ASN A 481 -19.89 12.41 -20.64
C ASN A 481 -18.36 12.58 -20.48
N ALA A 482 -17.58 11.53 -20.75
CA ALA A 482 -16.12 11.63 -20.71
C ALA A 482 -15.62 12.58 -21.82
N ASP A 483 -14.57 13.33 -21.51
CA ASP A 483 -13.83 14.11 -22.48
C ASP A 483 -12.85 13.19 -23.25
N GLU A 484 -13.25 12.81 -24.46
CA GLU A 484 -12.48 11.86 -25.28
C GLU A 484 -11.10 12.42 -25.71
N SER A 485 -10.89 13.74 -25.61
CA SER A 485 -9.59 14.36 -25.90
C SER A 485 -8.50 14.00 -24.88
N GLN A 486 -8.91 13.52 -23.71
CA GLN A 486 -8.00 13.07 -22.64
C GLN A 486 -7.62 11.59 -22.75
N TRP A 487 -8.25 10.84 -23.66
CA TRP A 487 -7.95 9.43 -23.84
C TRP A 487 -6.54 9.20 -24.37
N LEU A 488 -6.01 8.03 -24.04
CA LEU A 488 -4.74 7.55 -24.58
C LEU A 488 -4.90 7.25 -26.08
N ASP A 489 -3.89 7.60 -26.86
CA ASP A 489 -3.85 7.17 -28.24
C ASP A 489 -3.29 5.73 -28.36
N ASP A 490 -3.35 5.15 -29.56
CA ASP A 490 -2.90 3.77 -29.79
C ASP A 490 -1.41 3.58 -29.47
N GLY A 491 -0.58 4.61 -29.66
CA GLY A 491 0.83 4.59 -29.32
C GLY A 491 1.04 4.51 -27.80
N ASP A 492 0.33 5.34 -27.03
CA ASP A 492 0.34 5.30 -25.56
C ASP A 492 -0.07 3.93 -25.02
N VAL A 493 -1.10 3.31 -25.63
CA VAL A 493 -1.59 2.00 -25.19
C VAL A 493 -0.56 0.90 -25.48
N VAL A 494 0.07 0.93 -26.65
CA VAL A 494 1.15 -0.01 -27.00
C VAL A 494 2.33 0.12 -26.03
N GLU A 495 2.75 1.34 -25.73
CA GLU A 495 3.81 1.62 -24.76
C GLU A 495 3.43 1.16 -23.34
N ALA A 496 2.19 1.37 -22.92
CA ALA A 496 1.71 0.92 -21.62
C ALA A 496 1.76 -0.61 -21.48
N VAL A 497 1.28 -1.33 -22.49
CA VAL A 497 1.32 -2.80 -22.49
C VAL A 497 2.77 -3.31 -22.48
N ALA A 498 3.65 -2.69 -23.28
CA ALA A 498 5.07 -3.02 -23.31
C ALA A 498 5.71 -2.81 -21.93
N ALA A 499 5.44 -1.68 -21.27
CA ALA A 499 5.94 -1.39 -19.92
C ALA A 499 5.42 -2.41 -18.88
N GLY A 500 4.15 -2.83 -18.98
CA GLY A 500 3.57 -3.86 -18.10
C GLY A 500 4.18 -5.26 -18.28
N ARG A 501 4.70 -5.56 -19.48
CA ARG A 501 5.41 -6.81 -19.79
C ARG A 501 6.91 -6.74 -19.52
N PHE A 502 7.46 -5.56 -19.35
CA PHE A 502 8.90 -5.31 -19.28
C PHE A 502 9.60 -6.16 -18.23
N ASP A 503 8.95 -6.49 -17.13
CA ASP A 503 9.50 -7.35 -16.06
C ASP A 503 9.99 -8.71 -16.60
N THR A 504 9.27 -9.30 -17.54
CA THR A 504 9.65 -10.57 -18.19
C THR A 504 10.52 -10.37 -19.42
N ASP A 505 10.22 -9.35 -20.22
CA ASP A 505 10.83 -9.17 -21.52
C ASP A 505 12.30 -8.67 -21.42
N ARG A 506 12.61 -7.88 -20.35
CA ARG A 506 13.96 -7.35 -20.10
C ARG A 506 15.05 -8.41 -20.04
N VAL A 507 14.72 -9.64 -19.60
CA VAL A 507 15.70 -10.72 -19.43
C VAL A 507 16.34 -11.13 -20.75
N THR A 508 15.57 -11.10 -21.83
CA THR A 508 16.01 -11.45 -23.20
C THR A 508 16.36 -10.25 -24.06
N MET A 509 16.16 -9.03 -23.54
CA MET A 509 16.42 -7.80 -24.29
C MET A 509 17.92 -7.57 -24.52
N ALA A 510 18.28 -7.05 -25.68
CA ALA A 510 19.67 -6.64 -25.97
C ALA A 510 20.11 -5.48 -25.05
N THR A 511 21.38 -5.38 -24.77
CA THR A 511 21.95 -4.35 -23.88
C THR A 511 21.63 -2.93 -24.36
N GLU A 512 21.66 -2.68 -25.68
CA GLU A 512 21.29 -1.40 -26.27
C GLU A 512 19.82 -1.04 -26.02
N GLY A 513 18.93 -2.04 -26.04
CA GLY A 513 17.51 -1.88 -25.71
C GLY A 513 17.33 -1.52 -24.23
N LEU A 514 18.09 -2.12 -23.31
CA LEU A 514 18.06 -1.78 -21.90
C LEU A 514 18.58 -0.34 -21.66
N VAL A 515 19.65 0.07 -22.36
CA VAL A 515 20.15 1.45 -22.28
C VAL A 515 19.10 2.45 -22.79
N ALA A 516 18.40 2.14 -23.87
CA ALA A 516 17.31 2.99 -24.37
C ALA A 516 16.15 3.05 -23.34
N ALA A 517 15.82 1.93 -22.69
CA ALA A 517 14.76 1.85 -21.70
C ALA A 517 15.04 2.64 -20.39
N LEU A 518 16.29 3.07 -20.16
CA LEU A 518 16.59 4.02 -19.08
C LEU A 518 15.91 5.39 -19.27
N GLY A 519 15.47 5.71 -20.49
CA GLY A 519 14.69 6.90 -20.83
C GLY A 519 13.19 6.64 -21.04
N ASP A 520 12.68 5.45 -20.74
CA ASP A 520 11.28 5.08 -20.94
C ASP A 520 10.32 6.03 -20.22
N TRP A 521 9.10 6.18 -20.77
CA TRP A 521 8.02 6.95 -20.14
C TRP A 521 7.68 6.40 -18.73
N SER A 522 7.72 5.07 -18.58
CA SER A 522 7.40 4.39 -17.31
C SER A 522 8.58 4.48 -16.33
N PRO A 523 8.40 5.09 -15.15
CA PRO A 523 9.43 5.10 -14.11
C PRO A 523 9.78 3.69 -13.64
N VAL A 524 8.83 2.75 -13.74
CA VAL A 524 9.02 1.35 -13.37
C VAL A 524 9.92 0.64 -14.39
N ALA A 525 9.67 0.85 -15.67
CA ALA A 525 10.50 0.27 -16.74
C ALA A 525 11.94 0.81 -16.67
N ARG A 526 12.12 2.11 -16.36
CA ARG A 526 13.47 2.70 -16.15
C ARG A 526 14.23 2.00 -15.02
N SER A 527 13.60 1.80 -13.87
CA SER A 527 14.23 1.13 -12.73
C SER A 527 14.54 -0.34 -13.04
N TRP A 528 13.63 -1.05 -13.67
CA TRP A 528 13.86 -2.44 -14.08
C TRP A 528 14.94 -2.56 -15.16
N ALA A 529 15.06 -1.60 -16.08
CA ALA A 529 16.15 -1.54 -17.06
C ALA A 529 17.50 -1.34 -16.38
N ALA A 530 17.58 -0.44 -15.41
CA ALA A 530 18.80 -0.21 -14.63
C ALA A 530 19.26 -1.47 -13.88
N GLU A 531 18.31 -2.17 -13.23
CA GLU A 531 18.58 -3.44 -12.53
C GLU A 531 19.09 -4.52 -13.48
N GLU A 532 18.42 -4.70 -14.60
CA GLU A 532 18.79 -5.75 -15.56
C GLU A 532 20.11 -5.41 -16.27
N LEU A 533 20.32 -4.14 -16.63
CA LEU A 533 21.57 -3.68 -17.21
C LEU A 533 22.75 -4.00 -16.30
N ALA A 534 22.60 -3.77 -15.00
CA ALA A 534 23.67 -4.04 -14.03
C ALA A 534 24.05 -5.52 -13.89
N ARG A 535 23.19 -6.45 -14.35
CA ARG A 535 23.46 -7.89 -14.37
C ARG A 535 24.25 -8.33 -15.62
N ARG A 536 24.37 -7.45 -16.62
CA ARG A 536 25.07 -7.77 -17.89
C ARG A 536 26.58 -7.75 -17.70
N PRO A 537 27.31 -8.71 -18.27
CA PRO A 537 28.77 -8.78 -18.14
C PRO A 537 29.51 -7.52 -18.65
N GLU A 538 28.97 -6.89 -19.69
CA GLU A 538 29.51 -5.69 -20.33
C GLU A 538 29.11 -4.37 -19.63
N ALA A 539 28.22 -4.39 -18.64
CA ALA A 539 27.64 -3.19 -18.05
C ALA A 539 28.67 -2.15 -17.57
N LYS A 540 29.78 -2.60 -17.01
CA LYS A 540 30.86 -1.69 -16.57
C LYS A 540 31.46 -0.87 -17.70
N ARG A 541 31.43 -1.37 -18.94
CA ARG A 541 31.97 -0.64 -20.11
C ARG A 541 31.03 0.52 -20.50
N LEU A 542 29.80 0.51 -20.05
CA LEU A 542 28.80 1.54 -20.33
C LEU A 542 28.87 2.73 -19.37
N VAL A 543 29.65 2.63 -18.30
CA VAL A 543 29.76 3.70 -17.28
C VAL A 543 30.03 5.09 -17.90
N PRO A 544 30.97 5.27 -18.84
CA PRO A 544 31.16 6.58 -19.49
C PRO A 544 29.91 7.08 -20.22
N GLN A 545 29.17 6.19 -20.92
CA GLN A 545 27.96 6.55 -21.60
C GLN A 545 26.84 6.92 -20.59
N LEU A 546 26.70 6.18 -19.51
CA LEU A 546 25.72 6.46 -18.45
C LEU A 546 26.01 7.80 -17.74
N ILE A 547 27.29 8.16 -17.55
CA ILE A 547 27.67 9.48 -17.01
C ILE A 547 27.19 10.59 -17.96
N VAL A 548 27.45 10.44 -19.27
CA VAL A 548 26.94 11.39 -20.28
C VAL A 548 25.41 11.47 -20.26
N MET A 549 24.70 10.36 -20.12
CA MET A 549 23.24 10.33 -20.00
C MET A 549 22.75 11.06 -18.75
N ALA A 550 23.42 10.89 -17.61
CA ALA A 550 23.08 11.56 -16.35
C ALA A 550 23.21 13.09 -16.41
N GLU A 551 24.04 13.60 -17.33
CA GLU A 551 24.24 15.04 -17.62
C GLU A 551 23.48 15.51 -18.86
N GLY A 552 22.80 14.62 -19.59
CA GLY A 552 22.05 14.90 -20.81
C GLY A 552 20.82 15.79 -20.62
N LEU A 553 20.11 16.05 -21.71
CA LEU A 553 18.93 16.94 -21.70
C LEU A 553 17.63 16.19 -21.38
N ASP A 554 17.55 14.90 -21.63
CA ASP A 554 16.36 14.10 -21.35
C ASP A 554 16.22 13.81 -19.84
N PRO A 555 15.21 14.37 -19.15
CA PRO A 555 15.04 14.21 -17.72
C PRO A 555 14.82 12.76 -17.30
N ARG A 556 14.16 11.95 -18.14
CA ARG A 556 13.90 10.53 -17.87
C ARG A 556 15.16 9.70 -17.98
N ALA A 557 15.93 9.88 -19.04
CA ALA A 557 17.21 9.20 -19.23
C ALA A 557 18.23 9.55 -18.14
N ARG A 558 18.25 10.80 -17.66
CA ARG A 558 19.06 11.23 -16.51
C ARG A 558 18.74 10.43 -15.25
N GLN A 559 17.47 10.24 -14.98
CA GLN A 559 17.00 9.50 -13.79
C GLN A 559 17.39 8.02 -13.87
N GLY A 560 17.11 7.36 -15.00
CA GLY A 560 17.50 5.96 -15.22
C GLY A 560 19.01 5.74 -15.19
N ALA A 561 19.78 6.67 -15.76
CA ALA A 561 21.23 6.62 -15.71
C ALA A 561 21.78 6.74 -14.28
N CYS A 562 21.21 7.61 -13.44
CA CYS A 562 21.57 7.71 -12.02
C CYS A 562 21.34 6.37 -11.29
N GLU A 563 20.19 5.73 -11.50
CA GLU A 563 19.89 4.43 -10.90
C GLU A 563 20.91 3.36 -11.36
N ALA A 564 21.16 3.27 -12.67
CA ALA A 564 22.12 2.31 -13.22
C ALA A 564 23.54 2.52 -12.67
N LEU A 565 24.01 3.76 -12.60
CA LEU A 565 25.33 4.10 -12.03
C LEU A 565 25.42 3.72 -10.55
N GLY A 566 24.34 3.92 -9.79
CA GLY A 566 24.25 3.52 -8.39
C GLY A 566 24.36 2.00 -8.20
N ILE A 567 23.60 1.22 -8.97
CA ILE A 567 23.60 -0.25 -8.89
C ILE A 567 24.96 -0.82 -9.33
N LEU A 568 25.56 -0.25 -10.37
CA LEU A 568 26.90 -0.63 -10.86
C LEU A 568 28.03 -0.27 -9.88
N ARG A 569 27.75 0.56 -8.89
CA ARG A 569 28.72 1.07 -7.91
C ARG A 569 29.95 1.65 -8.59
N ALA A 570 29.73 2.44 -9.65
CA ALA A 570 30.78 2.99 -10.49
C ALA A 570 31.47 4.20 -9.81
N PRO A 571 32.70 4.09 -9.29
CA PRO A 571 33.36 5.21 -8.59
C PRO A 571 33.56 6.42 -9.49
N GLU A 572 33.68 6.22 -10.81
CA GLU A 572 33.82 7.28 -11.81
C GLU A 572 32.56 8.18 -11.85
N ALA A 573 31.43 7.70 -11.40
CA ALA A 573 30.17 8.45 -11.35
C ALA A 573 30.08 9.40 -10.14
N LEU A 574 30.92 9.26 -9.12
CA LEU A 574 30.84 10.06 -7.90
C LEU A 574 30.82 11.57 -8.17
N PRO A 575 31.65 12.13 -9.02
CA PRO A 575 31.67 13.58 -9.30
C PRO A 575 30.33 14.08 -9.90
N VAL A 576 29.72 13.33 -10.82
CA VAL A 576 28.45 13.70 -11.44
C VAL A 576 27.30 13.58 -10.43
N LEU A 577 27.24 12.49 -9.68
CA LEU A 577 26.17 12.28 -8.70
C LEU A 577 26.18 13.36 -7.60
N VAL A 578 27.37 13.78 -7.13
CA VAL A 578 27.49 14.87 -6.16
C VAL A 578 27.01 16.21 -6.72
N ARG A 579 27.35 16.52 -7.99
CA ARG A 579 26.82 17.73 -8.65
C ARG A 579 25.30 17.72 -8.74
N LEU A 580 24.72 16.56 -9.01
CA LEU A 580 23.27 16.40 -9.13
C LEU A 580 22.51 16.56 -7.80
N LEU A 581 23.16 16.41 -6.65
CA LEU A 581 22.52 16.65 -5.33
C LEU A 581 22.02 18.08 -5.13
N VAL A 582 22.51 19.03 -5.89
CA VAL A 582 22.11 20.45 -5.82
C VAL A 582 21.51 20.96 -7.14
N HIS A 583 21.12 20.04 -8.02
CA HIS A 583 20.47 20.36 -9.30
C HIS A 583 19.09 21.05 -9.08
N GLU A 584 18.65 21.86 -10.03
CA GLU A 584 17.32 22.51 -9.97
C GLU A 584 16.16 21.51 -9.97
N ASP A 585 16.26 20.43 -10.76
CA ASP A 585 15.32 19.30 -10.71
C ASP A 585 15.46 18.54 -9.38
N ARG A 586 14.50 18.71 -8.52
CA ARG A 586 14.47 18.13 -7.17
C ARG A 586 14.32 16.61 -7.18
N TRP A 587 13.62 16.05 -8.16
CA TRP A 587 13.50 14.60 -8.29
C TRP A 587 14.83 13.97 -8.71
N LEU A 588 15.57 14.64 -9.55
CA LEU A 588 16.92 14.20 -9.92
C LEU A 588 17.88 14.25 -8.72
N ARG A 589 17.75 15.23 -7.79
CA ARG A 589 18.50 15.21 -6.52
C ARG A 589 18.24 13.92 -5.74
N THR A 590 16.95 13.52 -5.63
CA THR A 590 16.54 12.28 -4.97
C THR A 590 17.16 11.06 -5.65
N LYS A 591 17.14 10.99 -6.97
CA LYS A 591 17.77 9.89 -7.74
C LYS A 591 19.27 9.82 -7.53
N ALA A 592 19.97 10.96 -7.50
CA ALA A 592 21.39 11.02 -7.21
C ALA A 592 21.71 10.58 -5.77
N ALA A 593 20.92 11.01 -4.79
CA ALA A 593 21.08 10.61 -3.39
C ALA A 593 20.93 9.09 -3.21
N ARG A 594 19.89 8.50 -3.81
CA ARG A 594 19.65 7.05 -3.78
C ARG A 594 20.70 6.26 -4.53
N ALA A 595 21.21 6.79 -5.64
CA ALA A 595 22.34 6.18 -6.35
C ALA A 595 23.58 6.10 -5.44
N LEU A 596 23.92 7.18 -4.73
CA LEU A 596 25.03 7.21 -3.79
C LEU A 596 24.81 6.24 -2.60
N GLU A 597 23.61 6.16 -2.08
CA GLU A 597 23.24 5.17 -1.06
C GLU A 597 23.47 3.74 -1.55
N THR A 598 23.00 3.42 -2.76
CA THR A 598 23.14 2.09 -3.38
C THR A 598 24.60 1.71 -3.63
N MET A 599 25.45 2.71 -3.90
CA MET A 599 26.91 2.51 -4.05
C MET A 599 27.59 2.07 -2.74
N GLY A 600 27.00 2.35 -1.59
CA GLY A 600 27.50 1.96 -0.27
C GLY A 600 28.91 2.52 -0.02
N ASP A 601 29.86 1.67 0.42
CA ASP A 601 31.22 2.09 0.78
C ASP A 601 31.95 2.83 -0.35
N THR A 602 31.61 2.56 -1.60
CA THR A 602 32.18 3.28 -2.77
C THR A 602 31.87 4.78 -2.69
N ALA A 603 30.73 5.17 -2.11
CA ALA A 603 30.32 6.57 -1.97
C ALA A 603 30.82 7.25 -0.68
N ARG A 604 31.49 6.54 0.24
CA ARG A 604 32.02 7.17 1.48
C ARG A 604 32.93 8.39 1.23
N PRO A 605 33.78 8.44 0.21
CA PRO A 605 34.61 9.65 -0.06
C PRO A 605 33.80 10.93 -0.31
N VAL A 606 32.53 10.83 -0.70
CA VAL A 606 31.68 12.00 -1.00
C VAL A 606 30.73 12.38 0.14
N VAL A 607 30.76 11.67 1.27
CA VAL A 607 29.98 12.00 2.47
C VAL A 607 30.12 13.47 2.89
N PRO A 608 31.31 14.10 2.89
CA PRO A 608 31.42 15.53 3.19
C PRO A 608 30.56 16.43 2.28
N GLY A 609 30.54 16.13 0.98
CA GLY A 609 29.70 16.86 0.01
C GLY A 609 28.19 16.63 0.24
N MET A 610 27.80 15.42 0.62
CA MET A 610 26.41 15.08 0.95
C MET A 610 25.95 15.79 2.23
N LEU A 611 26.77 15.81 3.28
CA LEU A 611 26.47 16.54 4.53
C LEU A 611 26.29 18.05 4.27
N ALA A 612 27.19 18.62 3.46
CA ALA A 612 27.08 20.02 3.04
C ALA A 612 25.81 20.29 2.21
N ALA A 613 25.38 19.33 1.37
CA ALA A 613 24.15 19.44 0.60
C ALA A 613 22.91 19.40 1.52
N VAL A 614 22.86 18.47 2.48
CA VAL A 614 21.77 18.40 3.50
C VAL A 614 21.66 19.71 4.26
N ALA A 615 22.78 20.23 4.76
CA ALA A 615 22.79 21.46 5.53
C ALA A 615 22.32 22.71 4.74
N ARG A 616 22.57 22.74 3.42
CA ARG A 616 22.17 23.86 2.54
C ARG A 616 20.74 23.75 2.02
N THR A 617 20.21 22.54 1.83
CA THR A 617 18.88 22.33 1.27
C THR A 617 17.76 22.41 2.29
N ALA A 618 18.11 22.50 3.57
CA ALA A 618 17.15 22.81 4.63
C ALA A 618 16.69 24.27 4.50
N GLU A 619 15.50 24.45 3.94
CA GLU A 619 14.87 25.76 3.91
C GLU A 619 14.10 26.03 5.21
N PRO A 620 13.76 27.33 5.50
CA PRO A 620 13.11 27.70 6.74
C PRO A 620 11.76 27.00 6.91
N LEU A 621 11.46 26.70 8.14
CA LEU A 621 10.39 25.90 8.71
C LEU A 621 9.00 26.58 8.66
N GLU A 622 8.67 27.30 7.63
CA GLU A 622 7.26 27.53 7.38
C GLU A 622 6.62 26.14 7.20
N PRO A 623 5.40 25.90 7.68
CA PRO A 623 4.70 24.65 7.44
C PRO A 623 4.45 24.52 5.93
N ILE A 624 5.49 24.08 5.25
CA ILE A 624 5.45 23.81 3.82
C ILE A 624 4.60 22.58 3.68
N ALA A 625 3.58 22.67 2.86
CA ALA A 625 2.79 21.53 2.50
C ALA A 625 3.73 20.38 2.13
N TRP A 626 3.53 19.20 2.68
CA TRP A 626 4.33 18.00 2.38
C TRP A 626 4.43 17.76 0.87
N ALA A 627 3.44 18.16 0.10
CA ALA A 627 3.47 18.25 -1.36
C ALA A 627 4.56 19.21 -1.90
N ASP A 628 5.28 19.95 -1.04
CA ASP A 628 6.46 20.66 -1.51
C ASP A 628 7.61 19.66 -1.71
N PRO A 629 8.07 19.49 -2.96
CA PRO A 629 9.12 18.55 -3.30
C PRO A 629 10.46 18.82 -2.57
N ILE A 630 10.65 19.97 -1.96
CA ILE A 630 11.87 20.31 -1.18
C ILE A 630 11.99 19.42 0.05
N GLN A 631 10.92 19.32 0.83
CA GLN A 631 10.94 18.55 2.08
C GLN A 631 11.20 17.07 1.81
N LEU A 632 10.54 16.51 0.78
CA LEU A 632 10.75 15.12 0.39
C LEU A 632 12.18 14.88 -0.08
N THR A 633 12.72 15.76 -0.94
CA THR A 633 14.09 15.64 -1.46
C THR A 633 15.12 15.73 -0.34
N HIS A 634 14.92 16.63 0.62
CA HIS A 634 15.78 16.77 1.79
C HIS A 634 15.75 15.50 2.66
N GLY A 635 14.54 14.95 2.91
CA GLY A 635 14.36 13.71 3.66
C GLY A 635 15.07 12.52 2.99
N GLU A 636 14.99 12.39 1.66
CA GLU A 636 15.64 11.33 0.92
C GLU A 636 17.18 11.43 0.93
N LEU A 637 17.72 12.65 0.84
CA LEU A 637 19.14 12.87 1.00
C LEU A 637 19.62 12.55 2.43
N ALA A 638 18.83 12.91 3.43
CA ALA A 638 19.07 12.55 4.81
C ALA A 638 19.02 11.02 5.04
N ALA A 639 18.07 10.33 4.40
CA ALA A 639 17.96 8.88 4.47
C ALA A 639 19.19 8.20 3.86
N ALA A 640 19.60 8.61 2.68
CA ALA A 640 20.80 8.10 2.02
C ALA A 640 22.05 8.24 2.90
N LEU A 641 22.18 9.34 3.63
CA LEU A 641 23.28 9.56 4.57
C LEU A 641 23.11 8.73 5.86
N PHE A 642 22.07 8.98 6.62
CA PHE A 642 21.96 8.54 8.02
C PHE A 642 21.40 7.12 8.17
N LYS A 643 20.52 6.68 7.28
CA LYS A 643 20.06 5.28 7.21
C LYS A 643 20.95 4.41 6.32
N GLY A 644 21.63 5.02 5.35
CA GLY A 644 22.55 4.37 4.41
C GLY A 644 24.01 4.46 4.84
N LEU A 645 24.74 5.42 4.26
CA LEU A 645 26.21 5.48 4.31
C LEU A 645 26.82 5.64 5.72
N LEU A 646 26.13 6.33 6.62
CA LEU A 646 26.59 6.57 8.00
C LEU A 646 25.93 5.65 9.03
N ARG A 647 25.13 4.68 8.59
CA ARG A 647 24.43 3.77 9.50
C ARG A 647 25.36 2.95 10.39
N THR A 648 26.51 2.53 9.86
CA THR A 648 27.46 1.68 10.56
C THR A 648 28.41 2.44 11.47
N SER A 649 28.91 3.60 11.02
CA SER A 649 29.84 4.44 11.81
C SER A 649 29.92 5.86 11.27
N ILE A 650 30.09 6.82 12.19
CA ILE A 650 30.45 8.21 11.94
C ILE A 650 31.92 8.50 12.27
N ASP A 651 32.75 7.47 12.47
CA ASP A 651 34.16 7.64 12.74
C ASP A 651 34.87 8.33 11.57
N GLY A 652 35.71 9.30 11.90
CA GLY A 652 36.43 10.10 10.92
C GLY A 652 35.58 11.15 10.18
N VAL A 653 34.26 11.24 10.46
CA VAL A 653 33.42 12.29 9.88
C VAL A 653 33.67 13.62 10.61
N ASP A 654 33.91 14.68 9.82
CA ASP A 654 34.10 16.03 10.36
C ASP A 654 32.84 16.54 11.05
N ARG A 655 32.95 16.85 12.35
CA ARG A 655 31.86 17.36 13.19
C ARG A 655 31.39 18.76 12.74
N GLY A 656 32.27 19.52 12.12
CA GLY A 656 31.93 20.81 11.50
C GLY A 656 30.95 20.70 10.33
N LEU A 657 30.87 19.53 9.69
CA LEU A 657 29.90 19.22 8.63
C LEU A 657 28.71 18.41 9.18
N LEU A 658 28.98 17.49 10.09
CA LEU A 658 27.96 16.58 10.65
C LEU A 658 26.91 17.32 11.47
N HIS A 659 27.33 18.19 12.40
CA HIS A 659 26.41 18.89 13.29
C HIS A 659 25.44 19.82 12.57
N PRO A 660 25.84 20.65 11.58
CA PRO A 660 24.91 21.43 10.78
C PRO A 660 23.89 20.55 10.02
N ALA A 661 24.32 19.41 9.47
CA ALA A 661 23.41 18.48 8.81
C ALA A 661 22.39 17.87 9.77
N ILE A 662 22.79 17.44 10.98
CA ILE A 662 21.89 16.96 12.01
C ILE A 662 20.86 18.04 12.39
N ARG A 663 21.30 19.29 12.62
CA ARG A 663 20.40 20.43 12.90
C ARG A 663 19.37 20.64 11.79
N ALA A 664 19.81 20.60 10.53
CA ALA A 664 18.95 20.78 9.38
C ALA A 664 17.85 19.69 9.33
N VAL A 665 18.23 18.42 9.52
CA VAL A 665 17.26 17.30 9.50
C VAL A 665 16.35 17.31 10.71
N SER A 666 16.84 17.62 11.91
CA SER A 666 16.03 17.68 13.14
C SER A 666 14.94 18.75 13.08
N ARG A 667 15.11 19.77 12.24
CA ARG A 667 14.17 20.86 12.00
C ARG A 667 13.25 20.63 10.80
N ASN A 668 13.41 19.53 10.04
CA ASN A 668 12.52 19.24 8.91
C ASN A 668 11.07 19.15 9.39
N ALA A 669 10.12 19.63 8.59
CA ALA A 669 8.70 19.56 8.92
C ALA A 669 8.15 18.12 8.91
N ASP A 670 8.75 17.22 8.12
CA ASP A 670 8.36 15.84 7.95
C ASP A 670 8.98 14.92 9.03
N GLY A 671 8.14 14.14 9.72
CA GLY A 671 8.55 13.19 10.75
C GLY A 671 9.41 12.04 10.21
N MET A 672 9.15 11.58 8.98
CA MET A 672 9.94 10.54 8.33
C MET A 672 11.38 11.02 8.03
N ALA A 673 11.52 12.26 7.58
CA ALA A 673 12.84 12.87 7.39
C ALA A 673 13.61 12.96 8.72
N ARG A 674 12.97 13.45 9.79
CA ARG A 674 13.56 13.50 11.14
C ARG A 674 13.92 12.11 11.64
N ALA A 675 13.09 11.09 11.40
CA ALA A 675 13.31 9.71 11.82
C ALA A 675 14.56 9.07 11.17
N THR A 676 15.15 9.70 10.15
CA THR A 676 16.44 9.23 9.60
C THR A 676 17.59 9.34 10.60
N LEU A 677 17.47 10.23 11.59
CA LEU A 677 18.47 10.45 12.64
C LEU A 677 18.37 9.46 13.82
N THR A 678 17.32 8.65 13.92
CA THR A 678 17.06 7.83 15.12
C THR A 678 18.25 6.94 15.51
N HIS A 679 18.76 6.17 14.56
CA HIS A 679 19.89 5.28 14.80
C HIS A 679 21.18 6.04 15.19
N LEU A 680 21.44 7.17 14.54
CA LEU A 680 22.58 8.02 14.85
C LEU A 680 22.51 8.54 16.29
N LEU A 681 21.36 9.07 16.70
CA LEU A 681 21.15 9.61 18.05
C LEU A 681 21.35 8.53 19.11
N GLU A 682 20.70 7.37 18.97
CA GLU A 682 20.73 6.32 20.01
C GLU A 682 22.07 5.62 20.11
N HIS A 683 22.79 5.41 19.01
CA HIS A 683 23.90 4.47 18.95
C HIS A 683 25.27 5.07 18.63
N GLN A 684 25.33 6.23 17.97
CA GLN A 684 26.60 6.70 17.40
C GLN A 684 27.12 8.01 17.99
N LEU A 685 26.22 8.91 18.47
CA LEU A 685 26.66 10.16 19.07
C LEU A 685 27.40 9.92 20.39
N ALA A 686 28.57 10.52 20.52
CA ALA A 686 29.29 10.61 21.78
C ALA A 686 28.70 11.72 22.68
N VAL A 687 29.00 11.69 23.97
CA VAL A 687 28.53 12.71 24.92
C VAL A 687 28.89 14.14 24.51
N ALA A 688 30.04 14.33 23.86
CA ALA A 688 30.48 15.61 23.35
C ALA A 688 29.61 16.11 22.17
N ASP A 689 29.18 15.19 21.28
CA ASP A 689 28.26 15.52 20.19
C ASP A 689 26.90 15.93 20.76
N VAL A 690 26.39 15.18 21.76
CA VAL A 690 25.11 15.49 22.43
C VAL A 690 25.17 16.84 23.13
N GLN A 691 26.31 17.18 23.78
CA GLN A 691 26.49 18.48 24.41
C GLN A 691 26.51 19.63 23.37
N ALA A 692 27.16 19.43 22.22
CA ALA A 692 27.25 20.42 21.14
C ALA A 692 25.89 20.62 20.40
N LEU A 693 25.05 19.60 20.36
CA LEU A 693 23.73 19.61 19.73
C LEU A 693 22.59 19.76 20.75
N GLY A 694 22.90 19.99 22.02
CA GLY A 694 21.96 19.90 23.13
C GLY A 694 20.63 20.62 22.91
N PRO A 695 20.61 21.91 22.53
CA PRO A 695 19.37 22.63 22.27
C PRO A 695 18.53 22.00 21.15
N ASP A 696 19.17 21.52 20.06
CA ASP A 696 18.49 20.90 18.93
C ASP A 696 17.93 19.52 19.31
N ILE A 697 18.67 18.73 20.09
CA ILE A 697 18.21 17.42 20.60
C ILE A 697 17.04 17.60 21.57
N LEU A 698 17.11 18.59 22.47
CA LEU A 698 16.01 18.89 23.40
C LEU A 698 14.76 19.35 22.64
N ALA A 699 14.91 20.24 21.66
CA ALA A 699 13.81 20.66 20.78
C ALA A 699 13.23 19.46 20.00
N ALA A 700 14.08 18.59 19.47
CA ALA A 700 13.63 17.38 18.75
C ALA A 700 12.85 16.42 19.68
N ALA A 701 13.17 16.33 20.98
CA ALA A 701 12.43 15.54 21.95
C ALA A 701 11.07 16.15 22.31
N THR A 702 11.04 17.46 22.55
CA THR A 702 9.89 18.14 23.20
C THR A 702 8.90 18.74 22.17
N THR A 703 9.36 19.10 20.97
CA THR A 703 8.51 19.73 19.96
C THR A 703 7.96 18.72 18.98
N PRO A 704 6.63 18.54 18.90
CA PRO A 704 6.00 17.72 17.88
C PRO A 704 6.39 18.15 16.46
N CYS A 705 6.43 17.20 15.55
CA CYS A 705 6.63 17.50 14.14
C CYS A 705 5.49 18.38 13.61
N PRO A 706 5.77 19.48 12.87
CA PRO A 706 4.73 20.33 12.32
C PRO A 706 3.76 19.60 11.40
N ALA A 707 4.29 18.69 10.59
CA ALA A 707 3.48 17.79 9.77
C ALA A 707 3.07 16.56 10.60
N ASP A 708 1.77 16.29 10.63
CA ASP A 708 1.28 15.07 11.27
C ASP A 708 1.50 13.87 10.36
N THR A 709 2.64 13.24 10.57
CA THR A 709 3.03 12.06 9.82
C THR A 709 3.05 10.83 10.69
N MET A 710 3.03 9.67 10.07
CA MET A 710 3.11 8.37 10.72
C MET A 710 4.32 8.23 11.67
N PHE A 711 5.41 8.97 11.40
CA PHE A 711 6.69 8.85 12.10
C PHE A 711 7.03 10.03 13.01
N ARG A 712 6.05 10.84 13.40
CA ARG A 712 6.29 12.07 14.17
C ARG A 712 6.94 11.85 15.55
N ASN A 713 6.80 10.68 16.16
CA ASN A 713 7.33 10.36 17.48
C ASN A 713 8.69 9.66 17.45
N GLU A 714 9.16 9.14 16.33
CA GLU A 714 10.42 8.39 16.24
C GLU A 714 11.62 9.22 16.71
N ILE A 715 11.77 10.42 16.13
CA ILE A 715 12.86 11.33 16.51
C ILE A 715 12.74 11.78 17.97
N ARG A 716 11.52 12.01 18.46
CA ARG A 716 11.28 12.45 19.84
C ARG A 716 11.75 11.41 20.84
N MET A 717 11.38 10.14 20.62
CA MET A 717 11.80 9.02 21.44
C MET A 717 13.31 8.84 21.41
N SER A 718 13.95 8.90 20.25
CA SER A 718 15.40 8.73 20.14
C SER A 718 16.18 9.89 20.73
N ALA A 719 15.71 11.12 20.57
CA ALA A 719 16.28 12.31 21.21
C ALA A 719 16.19 12.22 22.74
N PHE A 720 15.04 11.80 23.26
CA PHE A 720 14.84 11.55 24.68
C PHE A 720 15.77 10.43 25.19
N LYS A 721 15.83 9.28 24.52
CA LYS A 721 16.68 8.15 24.92
C LYS A 721 18.15 8.53 24.96
N VAL A 722 18.67 9.36 24.06
CA VAL A 722 20.06 9.80 24.11
C VAL A 722 20.33 10.76 25.27
N LEU A 723 19.37 11.63 25.60
CA LEU A 723 19.45 12.47 26.80
C LEU A 723 19.47 11.61 28.06
N ALA A 724 18.61 10.60 28.16
CA ALA A 724 18.56 9.67 29.30
C ALA A 724 19.83 8.83 29.38
N LYS A 725 20.32 8.27 28.27
CA LYS A 725 21.56 7.49 28.16
C LYS A 725 22.76 8.22 28.82
N TYR A 726 22.90 9.50 28.56
CA TYR A 726 23.99 10.31 29.10
C TYR A 726 23.61 11.10 30.33
N ARG A 727 22.40 10.88 30.88
CA ARG A 727 21.87 11.47 32.11
C ARG A 727 21.87 13.00 32.11
N PHE A 728 21.40 13.58 31.06
CA PHE A 728 21.14 15.00 31.04
C PHE A 728 19.86 15.33 31.81
N ARG A 729 19.93 16.34 32.69
CA ARG A 729 18.80 16.78 33.53
C ARG A 729 17.55 17.08 32.72
N GLU A 730 17.73 17.72 31.59
CA GLU A 730 16.66 18.15 30.66
C GLU A 730 15.88 16.96 30.09
N GLY A 731 16.48 15.77 30.08
CA GLY A 731 15.79 14.53 29.68
C GLY A 731 14.66 14.15 30.66
N ILE A 732 14.73 14.53 31.92
CA ILE A 732 13.68 14.21 32.89
C ILE A 732 12.37 14.90 32.54
N GLU A 733 12.41 16.21 32.27
CA GLU A 733 11.21 16.98 31.85
C GLU A 733 10.75 16.59 30.44
N ALA A 734 11.69 16.35 29.51
CA ALA A 734 11.38 15.95 28.16
C ALA A 734 10.53 14.66 28.10
N GLY A 735 10.80 13.68 28.96
CA GLY A 735 10.00 12.45 29.05
C GLY A 735 8.53 12.72 29.38
N VAL A 736 8.26 13.60 30.35
CA VAL A 736 6.89 13.99 30.71
C VAL A 736 6.19 14.71 29.57
N VAL A 737 6.89 15.64 28.91
CA VAL A 737 6.34 16.37 27.74
C VAL A 737 5.96 15.42 26.63
N ILE A 738 6.82 14.44 26.31
CA ILE A 738 6.51 13.45 25.25
C ILE A 738 5.29 12.64 25.64
N ALA A 739 5.21 12.14 26.88
CA ALA A 739 4.09 11.32 27.35
C ALA A 739 2.73 12.03 27.19
N ARG A 740 2.69 13.37 27.41
CA ARG A 740 1.48 14.20 27.25
C ARG A 740 1.14 14.53 25.82
N THR A 741 2.10 14.54 24.90
CA THR A 741 1.94 15.10 23.56
C THR A 741 2.17 14.07 22.43
N GLN A 742 2.22 12.78 22.74
CA GLN A 742 2.58 11.71 21.78
C GLN A 742 1.47 11.27 20.82
N GLY A 743 0.21 11.51 21.14
CA GLY A 743 -0.95 10.96 20.41
C GLY A 743 -1.27 9.51 20.77
N GLY A 744 -2.52 9.07 20.52
CA GLY A 744 -3.08 7.81 21.06
C GLY A 744 -2.50 6.54 20.45
N HIS A 745 -2.25 6.51 19.14
CA HIS A 745 -1.79 5.30 18.44
C HIS A 745 -0.39 4.86 18.91
N GLY A 746 -0.25 3.61 19.42
CA GLY A 746 1.01 3.05 19.96
C GLY A 746 1.52 3.75 21.23
N SER A 747 0.65 4.51 21.90
CA SER A 747 1.02 5.27 23.11
C SER A 747 1.35 4.38 24.30
N GLU A 748 0.76 3.19 24.41
CA GLU A 748 1.03 2.22 25.46
C GLU A 748 2.49 1.74 25.42
N THR A 749 2.99 1.42 24.23
CA THR A 749 4.39 1.00 24.04
C THR A 749 5.35 2.16 24.34
N ARG A 750 5.09 3.35 23.79
CA ARG A 750 5.93 4.53 24.00
C ARG A 750 5.93 4.97 25.47
N THR A 751 4.77 4.95 26.13
CA THR A 751 4.70 5.28 27.57
C THR A 751 5.55 4.30 28.38
N GLY A 752 5.49 2.99 28.08
CA GLY A 752 6.34 2.00 28.73
C GLY A 752 7.84 2.30 28.57
N GLU A 753 8.28 2.66 27.37
CA GLU A 753 9.68 3.05 27.11
C GLU A 753 10.07 4.34 27.84
N ILE A 754 9.23 5.37 27.80
CA ILE A 754 9.47 6.64 28.50
C ILE A 754 9.62 6.41 30.01
N MET A 755 8.70 5.68 30.61
CA MET A 755 8.70 5.40 32.05
C MET A 755 9.93 4.59 32.47
N LYS A 756 10.36 3.65 31.66
CA LYS A 756 11.60 2.89 31.88
C LYS A 756 12.83 3.80 31.90
N GLU A 757 12.96 4.71 30.97
CA GLU A 757 14.09 5.64 30.91
C GLU A 757 14.05 6.66 32.07
N LEU A 758 12.86 7.17 32.44
CA LEU A 758 12.69 8.09 33.58
C LEU A 758 13.05 7.38 34.92
N ALA A 759 12.61 6.15 35.08
CA ALA A 759 13.00 5.33 36.23
C ALA A 759 14.55 5.15 36.36
N GLY A 760 15.24 5.11 35.21
CA GLY A 760 16.70 5.04 35.14
C GLY A 760 17.44 6.25 35.70
N TYR A 761 16.77 7.38 35.92
CA TYR A 761 17.35 8.56 36.64
C TYR A 761 17.35 8.40 38.17
N GLY A 762 16.67 7.37 38.71
CA GLY A 762 16.60 7.12 40.13
C GLY A 762 16.10 8.32 40.94
N ALA A 763 16.65 8.57 42.11
CA ALA A 763 16.25 9.66 43.01
C ALA A 763 16.37 11.06 42.36
N ALA A 764 17.16 11.22 41.30
CA ALA A 764 17.24 12.50 40.54
C ALA A 764 15.93 12.90 39.86
N ALA A 765 15.04 11.96 39.61
CA ALA A 765 13.73 12.18 38.98
C ALA A 765 12.60 12.39 40.01
N VAL A 766 12.85 12.39 41.32
CA VAL A 766 11.79 12.49 42.35
C VAL A 766 10.93 13.75 42.19
N GLY A 767 11.50 14.84 41.66
CA GLY A 767 10.79 16.10 41.47
C GLY A 767 9.64 16.03 40.45
N ILE A 768 9.61 15.03 39.55
CA ILE A 768 8.53 14.85 38.56
C ILE A 768 7.44 13.87 39.01
N VAL A 769 7.52 13.27 40.17
CA VAL A 769 6.50 12.32 40.66
C VAL A 769 5.09 12.91 40.62
N PRO A 770 4.84 14.15 41.04
CA PRO A 770 3.51 14.77 40.89
C PRO A 770 3.05 14.89 39.44
N ASP A 771 3.96 15.14 38.50
CA ASP A 771 3.63 15.19 37.05
C ASP A 771 3.30 13.80 36.50
N LEU A 772 3.98 12.75 37.00
CA LEU A 772 3.68 11.36 36.63
C LEU A 772 2.31 10.93 37.18
N GLU A 773 1.95 11.31 38.40
CA GLU A 773 0.61 11.08 38.96
C GLU A 773 -0.46 11.77 38.10
N ALA A 774 -0.22 13.01 37.69
CA ALA A 774 -1.12 13.76 36.83
C ALA A 774 -1.24 13.15 35.40
N LEU A 775 -0.25 12.35 34.94
CA LEU A 775 -0.36 11.61 33.68
C LEU A 775 -1.43 10.50 33.75
N ILE A 776 -1.65 9.88 34.89
CA ILE A 776 -2.69 8.86 35.06
C ILE A 776 -4.07 9.48 34.84
N GLU A 777 -4.32 10.66 35.41
CA GLU A 777 -5.58 11.38 35.21
C GLU A 777 -5.73 11.84 33.77
N PHE A 778 -4.65 12.33 33.16
CA PHE A 778 -4.60 12.72 31.76
C PHE A 778 -4.97 11.55 30.82
N PHE A 779 -4.36 10.36 30.98
CA PHE A 779 -4.67 9.21 30.14
C PHE A 779 -6.13 8.75 30.27
N ASN A 780 -6.69 8.78 31.49
CA ASN A 780 -8.10 8.45 31.69
C ASN A 780 -9.03 9.48 31.03
N ALA A 781 -8.70 10.76 31.07
CA ALA A 781 -9.47 11.82 30.42
C ALA A 781 -9.41 11.70 28.89
N GLU A 782 -8.23 11.44 28.32
CA GLU A 782 -8.03 11.25 26.89
C GLU A 782 -8.75 9.99 26.37
N CYS A 783 -8.77 8.90 27.15
CA CYS A 783 -9.58 7.73 26.82
C CYS A 783 -11.10 8.07 26.78
N ALA A 784 -11.59 8.77 27.79
CA ALA A 784 -12.99 9.17 27.84
C ALA A 784 -13.38 10.14 26.71
N ALA A 785 -12.41 10.91 26.20
CA ALA A 785 -12.57 11.80 25.05
C ALA A 785 -12.40 11.10 23.70
N GLY A 786 -11.98 9.82 23.67
CA GLY A 786 -11.68 9.08 22.43
C GLY A 786 -10.32 9.39 21.81
N GLY A 787 -9.46 10.17 22.48
CA GLY A 787 -8.11 10.52 21.99
C GLY A 787 -7.10 9.37 22.14
N PHE A 788 -7.28 8.53 23.16
CA PHE A 788 -6.44 7.36 23.40
C PHE A 788 -7.27 6.06 23.46
N PRO A 789 -6.67 4.90 23.05
CA PRO A 789 -7.32 3.59 23.19
C PRO A 789 -7.61 3.25 24.66
N GLU A 790 -8.81 2.71 24.92
CA GLU A 790 -9.28 2.29 26.25
C GLU A 790 -8.88 0.85 26.61
N GLY A 791 -9.34 0.39 27.77
CA GLY A 791 -9.22 -0.98 28.24
C GLY A 791 -7.76 -1.40 28.50
N PRO A 792 -7.33 -2.62 28.09
CA PRO A 792 -6.00 -3.15 28.41
C PRO A 792 -4.84 -2.25 27.98
N LEU A 793 -5.03 -1.43 26.93
CA LEU A 793 -4.01 -0.49 26.46
C LEU A 793 -3.87 0.71 27.42
N ASN A 794 -4.97 1.17 28.02
CA ASN A 794 -4.92 2.20 29.05
C ASN A 794 -4.32 1.66 30.34
N ASP A 795 -4.71 0.45 30.75
CA ASP A 795 -4.16 -0.23 31.91
C ASP A 795 -2.63 -0.34 31.79
N ALA A 796 -2.12 -0.73 30.62
CA ALA A 796 -0.67 -0.82 30.37
C ALA A 796 0.05 0.53 30.53
N ARG A 797 -0.55 1.66 30.07
CA ARG A 797 0.00 3.01 30.29
C ARG A 797 0.07 3.37 31.77
N ILE A 798 -1.03 3.15 32.48
CA ILE A 798 -1.16 3.47 33.92
C ILE A 798 -0.19 2.62 34.75
N ASP A 799 -0.08 1.34 34.44
CA ASP A 799 0.82 0.42 35.17
C ASP A 799 2.29 0.79 34.93
N ALA A 800 2.65 1.21 33.71
CA ALA A 800 4.00 1.70 33.42
C ALA A 800 4.33 2.96 34.28
N VAL A 801 3.39 3.90 34.36
CA VAL A 801 3.55 5.12 35.17
C VAL A 801 3.72 4.77 36.65
N LYS A 802 2.84 3.93 37.22
CA LYS A 802 2.92 3.50 38.63
C LYS A 802 4.24 2.79 38.95
N ALA A 803 4.69 1.91 38.04
CA ALA A 803 5.96 1.20 38.21
C ALA A 803 7.16 2.17 38.20
N ALA A 804 7.14 3.20 37.36
CA ALA A 804 8.17 4.21 37.31
C ALA A 804 8.20 5.04 38.63
N ILE A 805 7.05 5.51 39.14
CA ILE A 805 6.93 6.23 40.42
C ILE A 805 7.52 5.38 41.52
N ALA A 806 7.08 4.14 41.69
CA ALA A 806 7.57 3.25 42.73
C ALA A 806 9.11 3.05 42.66
N THR A 807 9.66 2.94 41.45
CA THR A 807 11.11 2.80 41.23
C THR A 807 11.85 4.09 41.62
N ILE A 808 11.36 5.25 41.22
CA ILE A 808 11.95 6.56 41.50
C ILE A 808 11.95 6.85 43.01
N GLU A 809 10.82 6.62 43.68
CA GLU A 809 10.64 6.86 45.11
C GLU A 809 11.50 5.91 46.01
N SER A 810 11.68 4.67 45.55
CA SER A 810 12.50 3.68 46.24
C SER A 810 13.99 3.79 45.95
N ALA A 811 14.40 4.65 45.03
CA ALA A 811 15.80 4.77 44.64
C ALA A 811 16.63 5.45 45.75
N ALA A 812 17.63 4.75 46.26
CA ALA A 812 18.53 5.25 47.30
C ALA A 812 19.63 6.20 46.76
N GLU A 813 19.91 6.14 45.48
CA GLU A 813 20.99 6.89 44.83
C GLU A 813 20.46 7.86 43.76
N SER A 814 21.07 9.05 43.76
CA SER A 814 20.90 10.03 42.70
C SER A 814 22.14 9.99 41.79
N PRO A 815 22.08 9.40 40.61
CA PRO A 815 23.21 9.40 39.70
C PRO A 815 23.61 10.83 39.34
N PRO A 816 24.90 11.11 39.08
CA PRO A 816 25.34 12.46 38.68
C PRO A 816 24.71 12.85 37.37
N LEU A 817 24.05 14.01 37.37
CA LEU A 817 23.43 14.59 36.20
C LEU A 817 24.39 15.51 35.43
N ARG A 818 24.30 15.50 34.11
CA ARG A 818 24.83 16.53 33.20
C ARG A 818 23.79 17.59 32.98
N THR A 819 24.21 18.78 32.60
CA THR A 819 23.32 19.85 32.14
C THR A 819 23.72 20.26 30.72
N LEU A 820 22.75 20.47 29.83
CA LEU A 820 23.04 21.00 28.51
C LEU A 820 23.55 22.44 28.64
N THR A 821 24.64 22.76 27.94
CA THR A 821 25.13 24.15 27.89
C THR A 821 24.21 24.92 26.95
N VAL A 822 23.39 25.82 27.46
CA VAL A 822 22.62 26.77 26.67
C VAL A 822 23.58 27.88 26.25
N THR A 823 24.20 27.72 25.06
CA THR A 823 24.78 28.92 24.39
C THR A 823 23.62 29.77 23.93
N ALA A 824 23.59 31.02 24.35
CA ALA A 824 22.64 31.99 23.81
C ALA A 824 22.73 31.98 22.27
N PRO A 825 21.61 32.08 21.54
CA PRO A 825 21.70 32.19 20.09
C PRO A 825 22.59 33.40 19.76
N ASP A 826 23.56 33.16 18.87
CA ASP A 826 24.29 34.26 18.27
C ASP A 826 23.27 35.17 17.59
N GLU A 827 23.17 36.48 18.06
CA GLU A 827 22.34 37.52 17.51
C GLU A 827 22.65 37.79 16.03
#